data_33036e49d4da4c6e0028c6dac2412639
#
_entry.id   33036e49d4da4c6e0028c6dac2412639
#
_cell.length_a   1.000
_cell.length_b   1.000
_cell.length_c   1.000
_cell.angle_alpha   90.00
_cell.angle_beta   90.00
_cell.angle_gamma   90.00
#
_symmetry.space_group_name_H-M   'P 1'
#
loop_
_entity.id
_entity.type
_entity.pdbx_description
1 polymer ?
#
loop_
_entity_poly.entity_id
_entity_poly.type
_entity_poly.pdbx_seq_one_letter_code
_entity_poly.pdbx_strand_id
1 'polypeptide(L)'
;MGVELDIYGKRALELVMEGESLFITGKAGTGKTTVLREITFQCRRKKKNVVVLAPTGVAAKNAEGVTIHSFLHLPLGPYIPGMKNRKLYALKEEDIRLVNKVDTIIIDEVSMVRCDMLDEVDDVLRHYRKSSLPFGGIQLVMFGDLYQLMPVTTDEDWEKLKEKYVSPYFFSSKVLEKMDCPMFELKIIHRQDDRNFVTLLNNVRLGHVSSTELRELEGRFKKNFIPKDDEGYIRLTTHNWRSKRYNEQRLDELSGATYEYKAYIEDFFPKEEWPTNYVLQLKRGARVMFIRNDNENRQYVNGTLGTVISLGDSGIIVKTDEGAEIGVERQTWDFYRYHINKQTKEIEAVLCGSFRQYPLKLAWAVTIHKSQGLTFDKVIIDAGKAFTYGQVYVALSRCRKFHGIVLVSPITGKIIKTDPIVTEYMKTVRRIILDEEQDEEDTESKHLTSLHGAERTLWMYNDGLTLQQIADQSGQRIEIVYSHIAQLVEEGKVDIDDFIDVELYNCIIDAINEVGIDAPLKKLKALCPKDTKFAEIRMVIADVHRLNSLEETDSDDEKDFDEDELVDEGEENEDKNDWHFIKRVSFSKSSKRFLSYNCRVVLSPYGYYLEVTGDYIKLGDYPPGFSNYNGNLWVKKPVDDKGLRLVHDIEYKMHILGYIKEIGSKIVFTKPDGKKYSITFE
;
A
#
# COMPACT_ATOMS: atom_id res chain seq x y z
N MET A 1 21.85 -18.98 -7.80
CA MET A 1 21.72 -17.89 -8.77
C MET A 1 21.34 -16.66 -7.97
N GLY A 2 22.11 -15.55 -8.03
CA GLY A 2 21.77 -14.31 -7.36
C GLY A 2 20.45 -13.77 -7.89
N VAL A 3 19.63 -13.21 -7.02
CA VAL A 3 18.40 -12.50 -7.42
C VAL A 3 18.86 -11.23 -8.13
N GLU A 4 18.31 -10.94 -9.29
CA GLU A 4 18.59 -9.69 -10.00
C GLU A 4 17.96 -8.53 -9.24
N LEU A 5 18.78 -7.63 -8.68
CA LEU A 5 18.32 -6.43 -8.00
C LEU A 5 18.00 -5.34 -9.03
N ASP A 6 17.00 -4.53 -8.74
CA ASP A 6 16.75 -3.29 -9.46
C ASP A 6 17.85 -2.24 -9.19
N ILE A 7 17.74 -1.07 -9.83
CA ILE A 7 18.74 0.01 -9.70
C ILE A 7 18.91 0.48 -8.25
N TYR A 8 17.80 0.61 -7.49
CA TYR A 8 17.85 1.02 -6.09
C TYR A 8 18.47 -0.05 -5.22
N GLY A 9 18.12 -1.33 -5.43
CA GLY A 9 18.71 -2.45 -4.70
C GLY A 9 20.20 -2.59 -4.97
N LYS A 10 20.66 -2.37 -6.21
CA LYS A 10 22.09 -2.35 -6.58
C LYS A 10 22.82 -1.22 -5.86
N ARG A 11 22.27 0.00 -5.88
CA ARG A 11 22.89 1.15 -5.21
C ARG A 11 22.97 0.98 -3.68
N ALA A 12 21.88 0.47 -3.06
CA ALA A 12 21.90 0.13 -1.64
C ALA A 12 23.00 -0.87 -1.28
N LEU A 13 23.18 -1.90 -2.11
CA LEU A 13 24.27 -2.87 -1.96
C LEU A 13 25.65 -2.20 -2.05
N GLU A 14 25.88 -1.36 -3.06
CA GLU A 14 27.14 -0.63 -3.23
C GLU A 14 27.48 0.20 -2.00
N LEU A 15 26.58 1.05 -1.53
CA LEU A 15 26.76 1.89 -0.34
C LEU A 15 27.15 1.08 0.90
N VAL A 16 26.48 -0.04 1.14
CA VAL A 16 26.82 -0.94 2.26
C VAL A 16 28.19 -1.56 2.07
N MET A 17 28.55 -1.92 0.84
CA MET A 17 29.88 -2.51 0.55
C MET A 17 31.02 -1.50 0.64
N GLU A 18 30.73 -0.20 0.44
CA GLU A 18 31.63 0.94 0.68
C GLU A 18 31.86 1.19 2.18
N GLY A 19 30.99 0.66 3.05
CA GLY A 19 31.14 0.76 4.50
C GLY A 19 30.15 1.75 5.15
N GLU A 20 29.22 2.31 4.38
CA GLU A 20 28.23 3.25 4.89
C GLU A 20 27.26 2.58 5.85
N SER A 21 26.96 3.25 6.94
CA SER A 21 25.83 2.90 7.81
C SER A 21 24.56 3.56 7.28
N LEU A 22 23.49 2.77 7.07
CA LEU A 22 22.31 3.23 6.34
C LEU A 22 21.02 2.82 7.00
N PHE A 23 20.01 3.69 6.87
CA PHE A 23 18.61 3.31 7.01
C PHE A 23 17.99 3.10 5.62
N ILE A 24 17.79 1.84 5.22
CA ILE A 24 17.18 1.46 3.96
C ILE A 24 15.67 1.30 4.17
N THR A 25 14.90 2.18 3.56
CA THR A 25 13.44 2.19 3.65
C THR A 25 12.79 1.93 2.30
N GLY A 26 11.46 1.88 2.28
CA GLY A 26 10.66 1.72 1.07
C GLY A 26 9.28 1.21 1.39
N LYS A 27 8.35 1.43 0.48
CA LYS A 27 6.94 1.03 0.59
C LYS A 27 6.79 -0.49 0.74
N ALA A 28 5.61 -0.95 1.13
CA ALA A 28 5.34 -2.39 1.13
C ALA A 28 5.50 -2.97 -0.29
N GLY A 29 6.30 -4.03 -0.43
CA GLY A 29 6.53 -4.69 -1.72
C GLY A 29 7.72 -4.19 -2.54
N THR A 30 8.57 -3.28 -2.01
CA THR A 30 9.78 -2.80 -2.70
C THR A 30 10.99 -3.73 -2.60
N GLY A 31 10.84 -4.96 -2.14
CA GLY A 31 11.93 -5.93 -2.14
C GLY A 31 12.96 -5.78 -1.01
N LYS A 32 12.68 -5.04 0.07
CA LYS A 32 13.59 -4.83 1.22
C LYS A 32 14.29 -6.11 1.68
N THR A 33 13.53 -7.18 1.93
CA THR A 33 14.08 -8.47 2.39
C THR A 33 14.98 -9.13 1.33
N THR A 34 14.69 -8.93 0.05
CA THR A 34 15.51 -9.42 -1.06
C THR A 34 16.88 -8.71 -1.08
N VAL A 35 16.87 -7.38 -0.95
CA VAL A 35 18.08 -6.55 -0.87
C VAL A 35 18.91 -6.93 0.37
N LEU A 36 18.24 -7.11 1.53
CA LEU A 36 18.89 -7.55 2.77
C LEU A 36 19.64 -8.88 2.59
N ARG A 37 19.00 -9.87 1.97
CA ARG A 37 19.62 -11.18 1.72
C ARG A 37 20.80 -11.09 0.79
N GLU A 38 20.71 -10.30 -0.27
CA GLU A 38 21.82 -10.11 -1.21
C GLU A 38 22.99 -9.39 -0.53
N ILE A 39 22.73 -8.32 0.25
CA ILE A 39 23.77 -7.64 1.05
C ILE A 39 24.45 -8.64 1.99
N THR A 40 23.68 -9.44 2.72
CA THR A 40 24.20 -10.45 3.63
C THR A 40 25.10 -11.46 2.88
N PHE A 41 24.66 -11.93 1.73
CA PHE A 41 25.41 -12.85 0.88
C PHE A 41 26.73 -12.24 0.39
N GLN A 42 26.70 -11.00 -0.11
CA GLN A 42 27.89 -10.33 -0.61
C GLN A 42 28.89 -9.97 0.50
N CYS A 43 28.40 -9.58 1.69
CA CYS A 43 29.24 -9.38 2.87
C CYS A 43 30.00 -10.66 3.23
N ARG A 44 29.31 -11.79 3.34
CA ARG A 44 29.92 -13.10 3.62
C ARG A 44 30.93 -13.51 2.54
N ARG A 45 30.60 -13.28 1.26
CA ARG A 45 31.49 -13.54 0.14
C ARG A 45 32.80 -12.73 0.22
N LYS A 46 32.72 -11.50 0.74
CA LYS A 46 33.90 -10.64 1.01
C LYS A 46 34.58 -10.92 2.38
N LYS A 47 34.17 -12.00 3.06
CA LYS A 47 34.69 -12.41 4.38
C LYS A 47 34.44 -11.36 5.47
N LYS A 48 33.41 -10.52 5.34
CA LYS A 48 32.93 -9.68 6.43
C LYS A 48 32.03 -10.52 7.36
N ASN A 49 32.23 -10.39 8.66
CA ASN A 49 31.41 -11.02 9.68
C ASN A 49 30.12 -10.24 9.86
N VAL A 50 29.04 -10.73 9.28
CA VAL A 50 27.72 -10.07 9.29
C VAL A 50 26.75 -10.83 10.19
N VAL A 51 26.03 -10.09 11.00
CA VAL A 51 24.95 -10.59 11.87
C VAL A 51 23.65 -9.91 11.47
N VAL A 52 22.60 -10.72 11.25
CA VAL A 52 21.25 -10.23 10.95
C VAL A 52 20.40 -10.33 12.21
N LEU A 53 19.81 -9.20 12.60
CA LEU A 53 18.99 -9.07 13.80
C LEU A 53 17.58 -8.59 13.44
N ALA A 54 16.60 -8.90 14.29
CA ALA A 54 15.25 -8.36 14.16
C ALA A 54 14.58 -8.22 15.54
N PRO A 55 13.55 -7.36 15.67
CA PRO A 55 12.85 -7.15 16.93
C PRO A 55 11.99 -8.34 17.37
N THR A 56 11.54 -9.17 16.43
CA THR A 56 10.65 -10.31 16.72
C THR A 56 11.17 -11.61 16.13
N GLY A 57 10.81 -12.75 16.72
CA GLY A 57 11.21 -14.07 16.20
C GLY A 57 10.68 -14.34 14.78
N VAL A 58 9.51 -13.80 14.42
CA VAL A 58 8.96 -13.95 13.06
C VAL A 58 9.82 -13.17 12.04
N ALA A 59 10.14 -11.92 12.34
CA ALA A 59 11.00 -11.10 11.48
C ALA A 59 12.41 -11.70 11.38
N ALA A 60 12.99 -12.14 12.51
CA ALA A 60 14.30 -12.79 12.54
C ALA A 60 14.35 -14.01 11.62
N LYS A 61 13.34 -14.87 11.65
CA LYS A 61 13.24 -16.04 10.77
C LYS A 61 13.14 -15.66 9.29
N ASN A 62 12.34 -14.66 8.98
CA ASN A 62 12.16 -14.18 7.60
C ASN A 62 13.46 -13.61 7.04
N ALA A 63 14.26 -12.96 7.89
CA ALA A 63 15.55 -12.38 7.55
C ALA A 63 16.73 -13.37 7.65
N GLU A 64 16.48 -14.62 8.05
CA GLU A 64 17.50 -15.65 8.29
C GLU A 64 18.51 -15.20 9.36
N GLY A 65 18.01 -14.54 10.40
CA GLY A 65 18.78 -13.99 11.50
C GLY A 65 18.27 -14.46 12.87
N VAL A 66 18.63 -13.71 13.90
CA VAL A 66 18.21 -13.93 15.29
C VAL A 66 17.58 -12.68 15.88
N THR A 67 16.89 -12.80 17.04
CA THR A 67 16.33 -11.62 17.70
C THR A 67 17.43 -10.80 18.37
N ILE A 68 17.24 -9.46 18.42
CA ILE A 68 18.16 -8.55 19.12
C ILE A 68 18.38 -9.01 20.56
N HIS A 69 17.29 -9.35 21.26
CA HIS A 69 17.36 -9.84 22.65
C HIS A 69 18.18 -11.12 22.77
N SER A 70 18.02 -12.06 21.86
CA SER A 70 18.76 -13.34 21.90
C SER A 70 20.24 -13.16 21.62
N PHE A 71 20.61 -12.29 20.67
CA PHE A 71 21.98 -12.08 20.27
C PHE A 71 22.82 -11.41 21.36
N LEU A 72 22.26 -10.40 22.03
CA LEU A 72 22.98 -9.62 23.06
C LEU A 72 22.54 -9.98 24.49
N HIS A 73 21.70 -11.01 24.64
CA HIS A 73 21.12 -11.41 25.95
C HIS A 73 20.44 -10.24 26.69
N LEU A 74 19.75 -9.35 25.94
CA LEU A 74 19.10 -8.20 26.54
C LEU A 74 17.91 -8.63 27.40
N PRO A 75 17.70 -8.05 28.59
CA PRO A 75 16.51 -8.30 29.38
C PRO A 75 15.28 -7.64 28.75
N LEU A 76 14.14 -8.14 29.11
CA LEU A 76 12.87 -7.51 28.78
C LEU A 76 12.66 -6.22 29.58
N GLY A 77 11.92 -5.30 29.02
CA GLY A 77 11.55 -4.04 29.65
C GLY A 77 12.34 -2.83 29.12
N PRO A 78 12.04 -1.61 29.62
CA PRO A 78 12.65 -0.40 29.13
C PRO A 78 14.10 -0.24 29.60
N TYR A 79 14.94 0.28 28.70
CA TYR A 79 16.31 0.67 29.00
C TYR A 79 16.41 2.18 29.24
N ILE A 80 17.00 2.56 30.38
CA ILE A 80 17.27 3.96 30.70
C ILE A 80 18.78 4.12 30.85
N PRO A 81 19.44 4.93 29.99
CA PRO A 81 20.87 5.16 30.09
C PRO A 81 21.29 5.66 31.47
N GLY A 82 22.34 5.04 32.07
CA GLY A 82 22.84 5.39 33.39
C GLY A 82 22.08 4.77 34.56
N MET A 83 21.23 3.80 34.37
CA MET A 83 20.49 3.08 35.40
C MET A 83 21.45 2.23 36.26
N LYS A 84 21.70 2.62 37.52
CA LYS A 84 22.70 2.03 38.41
C LYS A 84 22.50 0.54 38.78
N ASN A 85 21.28 0.00 38.62
CA ASN A 85 20.94 -1.34 39.08
C ASN A 85 20.65 -2.34 37.92
N ARG A 86 20.81 -1.93 36.66
CA ARG A 86 20.69 -2.90 35.56
C ARG A 86 21.99 -3.73 35.55
N LYS A 87 21.91 -5.00 35.86
CA LYS A 87 23.03 -5.90 35.73
C LYS A 87 23.49 -5.82 34.27
N LEU A 88 24.66 -5.20 34.03
CA LEU A 88 25.36 -5.32 32.77
C LEU A 88 25.50 -6.81 32.49
N TYR A 89 25.00 -7.21 31.37
CA TYR A 89 24.84 -8.61 30.99
C TYR A 89 26.18 -9.30 31.08
N ALA A 90 26.27 -10.34 31.84
CA ALA A 90 27.41 -11.24 31.81
C ALA A 90 27.30 -12.06 30.48
N LEU A 91 27.68 -11.45 29.38
CA LEU A 91 27.94 -12.22 28.17
C LEU A 91 29.05 -13.23 28.50
N LYS A 92 28.87 -14.45 28.06
CA LYS A 92 29.92 -15.48 28.21
C LYS A 92 31.13 -15.06 27.35
N GLU A 93 32.29 -15.56 27.68
CA GLU A 93 33.53 -15.26 26.94
C GLU A 93 33.38 -15.53 25.40
N GLU A 94 32.58 -16.53 25.05
CA GLU A 94 32.31 -16.87 23.64
C GLU A 94 31.52 -15.77 22.95
N ASP A 95 30.47 -15.24 23.60
CA ASP A 95 29.64 -14.16 23.06
C ASP A 95 30.44 -12.84 22.98
N ILE A 96 31.33 -12.57 23.96
CA ILE A 96 32.23 -11.40 23.93
C ILE A 96 33.18 -11.50 22.74
N ARG A 97 33.76 -12.70 22.50
CA ARG A 97 34.61 -12.92 21.33
C ARG A 97 33.86 -12.72 20.02
N LEU A 98 32.60 -13.19 19.98
CA LEU A 98 31.71 -13.01 18.86
C LEU A 98 31.46 -11.52 18.55
N VAL A 99 31.00 -10.76 19.54
CA VAL A 99 30.73 -9.31 19.44
C VAL A 99 31.97 -8.55 18.96
N ASN A 100 33.16 -8.92 19.44
CA ASN A 100 34.41 -8.30 19.01
C ASN A 100 34.81 -8.59 17.55
N LYS A 101 34.21 -9.59 16.93
CA LYS A 101 34.49 -9.99 15.55
C LYS A 101 33.48 -9.48 14.52
N VAL A 102 32.33 -9.00 14.96
CA VAL A 102 31.28 -8.47 14.05
C VAL A 102 31.78 -7.25 13.32
N ASP A 103 31.69 -7.25 12.00
CA ASP A 103 32.00 -6.12 11.13
C ASP A 103 30.75 -5.31 10.78
N THR A 104 29.61 -6.00 10.55
CA THR A 104 28.35 -5.37 10.14
C THR A 104 27.16 -5.99 10.89
N ILE A 105 26.32 -5.15 11.45
CA ILE A 105 25.00 -5.54 11.97
C ILE A 105 23.94 -5.06 11.01
N ILE A 106 23.06 -5.97 10.61
CA ILE A 106 21.85 -5.66 9.82
C ILE A 106 20.64 -5.83 10.73
N ILE A 107 19.79 -4.81 10.84
CA ILE A 107 18.54 -4.88 11.60
C ILE A 107 17.36 -4.83 10.63
N ASP A 108 16.57 -5.92 10.53
CA ASP A 108 15.33 -5.95 9.77
C ASP A 108 14.14 -5.47 10.63
N GLU A 109 13.10 -4.93 9.98
CA GLU A 109 11.88 -4.39 10.63
C GLU A 109 12.20 -3.37 11.73
N VAL A 110 13.15 -2.47 11.49
CA VAL A 110 13.63 -1.47 12.46
C VAL A 110 12.51 -0.55 12.94
N SER A 111 11.42 -0.37 12.18
CA SER A 111 10.24 0.40 12.60
C SER A 111 9.63 -0.11 13.91
N MET A 112 9.85 -1.38 14.25
CA MET A 112 9.38 -2.00 15.49
C MET A 112 10.43 -1.99 16.62
N VAL A 113 11.62 -1.46 16.39
CA VAL A 113 12.69 -1.33 17.38
C VAL A 113 12.50 -0.03 18.15
N ARG A 114 12.46 -0.13 19.51
CA ARG A 114 12.36 1.07 20.35
C ARG A 114 13.70 1.80 20.43
N CYS A 115 13.62 3.12 20.60
CA CYS A 115 14.80 3.98 20.76
C CYS A 115 15.73 3.55 21.90
N ASP A 116 15.15 3.22 23.03
CA ASP A 116 15.89 2.75 24.22
C ASP A 116 16.58 1.40 23.97
N MET A 117 15.96 0.49 23.24
CA MET A 117 16.57 -0.78 22.85
C MET A 117 17.79 -0.55 21.96
N LEU A 118 17.72 0.41 21.02
CA LEU A 118 18.84 0.70 20.14
C LEU A 118 20.02 1.31 20.92
N ASP A 119 19.74 2.17 21.90
CA ASP A 119 20.76 2.71 22.81
C ASP A 119 21.37 1.60 23.71
N GLU A 120 20.56 0.62 24.14
CA GLU A 120 21.04 -0.52 24.89
C GLU A 120 22.00 -1.40 24.05
N VAL A 121 21.64 -1.62 22.77
CA VAL A 121 22.53 -2.30 21.81
C VAL A 121 23.85 -1.56 21.70
N ASP A 122 23.81 -0.24 21.56
CA ASP A 122 25.03 0.59 21.49
C ASP A 122 25.89 0.45 22.75
N ASP A 123 25.28 0.61 23.93
CA ASP A 123 26.00 0.53 25.20
C ASP A 123 26.67 -0.84 25.40
N VAL A 124 25.98 -1.94 25.10
CA VAL A 124 26.51 -3.30 25.21
C VAL A 124 27.67 -3.50 24.24
N LEU A 125 27.53 -3.07 22.99
CA LEU A 125 28.58 -3.22 21.97
C LEU A 125 29.80 -2.38 22.32
N ARG A 126 29.63 -1.11 22.75
CA ARG A 126 30.75 -0.27 23.18
C ARG A 126 31.49 -0.84 24.38
N HIS A 127 30.74 -1.36 25.35
CA HIS A 127 31.32 -1.95 26.55
C HIS A 127 32.23 -3.13 26.22
N TYR A 128 31.75 -4.11 25.46
CA TYR A 128 32.50 -5.34 25.20
C TYR A 128 33.60 -5.16 24.13
N ARG A 129 33.42 -4.22 23.22
CA ARG A 129 34.47 -3.85 22.23
C ARG A 129 35.48 -2.84 22.77
N LYS A 130 35.26 -2.32 23.99
CA LYS A 130 36.10 -1.28 24.62
C LYS A 130 36.33 -0.10 23.67
N SER A 131 35.28 0.35 23.00
CA SER A 131 35.29 1.41 21.99
C SER A 131 34.30 2.50 22.38
N SER A 132 34.66 3.76 22.17
CA SER A 132 33.76 4.92 22.35
C SER A 132 32.98 5.27 21.11
N LEU A 133 33.27 4.63 19.98
CA LEU A 133 32.54 4.83 18.73
C LEU A 133 31.13 4.25 18.82
N PRO A 134 30.15 4.85 18.14
CA PRO A 134 28.80 4.28 18.03
C PRO A 134 28.84 2.81 17.64
N PHE A 135 28.01 2.00 18.31
CA PHE A 135 27.93 0.54 18.16
C PHE A 135 29.31 -0.17 18.27
N GLY A 136 30.24 0.43 19.02
CA GLY A 136 31.60 -0.09 19.14
C GLY A 136 32.40 -0.07 17.85
N GLY A 137 32.03 0.79 16.87
CA GLY A 137 32.64 0.89 15.56
C GLY A 137 32.16 -0.15 14.55
N ILE A 138 31.02 -0.81 14.81
CA ILE A 138 30.38 -1.73 13.86
C ILE A 138 29.55 -0.94 12.84
N GLN A 139 29.62 -1.32 11.57
CA GLN A 139 28.72 -0.79 10.54
C GLN A 139 27.28 -1.21 10.84
N LEU A 140 26.34 -0.24 10.84
CA LEU A 140 24.92 -0.48 11.09
C LEU A 140 24.11 -0.29 9.81
N VAL A 141 23.36 -1.32 9.42
CA VAL A 141 22.42 -1.27 8.28
C VAL A 141 21.04 -1.62 8.79
N MET A 142 20.09 -0.71 8.63
CA MET A 142 18.72 -0.86 9.13
C MET A 142 17.74 -0.94 7.98
N PHE A 143 16.81 -1.90 8.05
CA PHE A 143 15.72 -2.06 7.09
C PHE A 143 14.38 -1.87 7.76
N GLY A 144 13.46 -1.10 7.12
CA GLY A 144 12.11 -0.94 7.64
C GLY A 144 11.28 0.04 6.84
N ASP A 145 10.01 0.18 7.24
CA ASP A 145 9.08 1.19 6.74
C ASP A 145 8.41 1.84 7.95
N LEU A 146 8.77 3.09 8.24
CA LEU A 146 8.27 3.82 9.40
C LEU A 146 6.76 4.08 9.37
N TYR A 147 6.15 4.00 8.20
CA TYR A 147 4.70 4.13 8.04
C TYR A 147 3.94 2.80 8.31
N GLN A 148 4.66 1.71 8.57
CA GLN A 148 4.08 0.44 9.02
C GLN A 148 3.85 0.46 10.53
N LEU A 149 4.07 -0.67 11.21
CA LEU A 149 3.79 -0.76 12.63
C LEU A 149 4.87 -0.08 13.46
N MET A 150 4.42 0.69 14.45
CA MET A 150 5.28 1.34 15.43
C MET A 150 5.81 0.34 16.48
N PRO A 151 6.87 0.69 17.23
CA PRO A 151 7.35 -0.11 18.32
C PRO A 151 6.25 -0.33 19.38
N VAL A 152 6.18 -1.54 19.92
CA VAL A 152 5.25 -1.85 21.01
C VAL A 152 5.80 -1.26 22.30
N THR A 153 5.06 -0.29 22.87
CA THR A 153 5.39 0.36 24.13
C THR A 153 4.14 0.40 25.00
N THR A 154 4.25 -0.06 26.25
CA THR A 154 3.16 0.09 27.22
C THR A 154 3.17 1.52 27.75
N ASP A 155 2.01 2.00 28.26
CA ASP A 155 1.94 3.32 28.88
C ASP A 155 2.93 3.44 30.05
N GLU A 156 3.08 2.36 30.84
CA GLU A 156 4.03 2.30 31.95
C GLU A 156 5.49 2.43 31.50
N ASP A 157 5.87 1.77 30.40
CA ASP A 157 7.21 1.88 29.83
C ASP A 157 7.45 3.27 29.29
N TRP A 158 6.45 3.84 28.58
CA TRP A 158 6.58 5.16 27.99
C TRP A 158 6.72 6.25 29.05
N GLU A 159 5.98 6.16 30.17
CA GLU A 159 6.12 7.10 31.28
C GLU A 159 7.57 7.18 31.81
N LYS A 160 8.30 6.06 31.77
CA LYS A 160 9.72 6.01 32.17
C LYS A 160 10.68 6.53 31.09
N LEU A 161 10.30 6.41 29.82
CA LEU A 161 11.16 6.75 28.68
C LEU A 161 10.99 8.21 28.19
N LYS A 162 9.78 8.78 28.30
CA LYS A 162 9.45 10.12 27.76
C LYS A 162 10.30 11.25 28.31
N GLU A 163 10.92 11.08 29.49
CA GLU A 163 11.87 12.08 30.06
C GLU A 163 13.21 12.13 29.30
N LYS A 164 13.54 11.05 28.56
CA LYS A 164 14.82 10.90 27.86
C LYS A 164 14.67 10.92 26.35
N TYR A 165 13.52 10.51 25.83
CA TYR A 165 13.27 10.30 24.41
C TYR A 165 12.03 11.08 23.95
N VAL A 166 12.13 11.65 22.74
CA VAL A 166 11.04 12.41 22.11
C VAL A 166 9.93 11.46 21.60
N SER A 167 10.31 10.27 21.16
CA SER A 167 9.39 9.26 20.66
C SER A 167 9.91 7.84 20.90
N PRO A 168 9.05 6.83 20.84
CA PRO A 168 9.48 5.43 20.98
C PRO A 168 10.25 4.89 19.77
N TYR A 169 10.25 5.60 18.63
CA TYR A 169 10.88 5.13 17.40
C TYR A 169 12.41 5.11 17.51
N PHE A 170 13.04 4.18 16.80
CA PHE A 170 14.49 3.98 16.80
C PHE A 170 15.29 5.25 16.50
N PHE A 171 14.76 6.13 15.63
CA PHE A 171 15.45 7.37 15.25
C PHE A 171 15.51 8.43 16.38
N SER A 172 14.77 8.22 17.47
CA SER A 172 14.89 9.04 18.69
C SER A 172 15.97 8.53 19.66
N SER A 173 16.74 7.49 19.28
CA SER A 173 17.84 6.99 20.10
C SER A 173 18.98 7.98 20.18
N LYS A 174 19.64 8.03 21.32
CA LYS A 174 20.77 8.95 21.57
C LYS A 174 22.02 8.60 20.78
N VAL A 175 22.16 7.35 20.37
CA VAL A 175 23.28 6.92 19.52
C VAL A 175 23.15 7.48 18.11
N LEU A 176 21.96 7.47 17.52
CA LEU A 176 21.74 8.00 16.17
C LEU A 176 21.86 9.53 16.10
N GLU A 177 21.63 10.25 17.20
CA GLU A 177 21.92 11.71 17.27
C GLU A 177 23.43 12.00 17.08
N LYS A 178 24.31 11.01 17.31
CA LYS A 178 25.78 11.15 17.26
C LYS A 178 26.41 10.45 16.07
N MET A 179 25.61 9.84 15.23
CA MET A 179 26.07 9.02 14.11
C MET A 179 25.45 9.50 12.80
N ASP A 180 26.26 9.62 11.76
CA ASP A 180 25.75 9.80 10.42
C ASP A 180 25.15 8.49 9.90
N CYS A 181 23.84 8.46 9.75
CA CYS A 181 23.13 7.29 9.24
C CYS A 181 22.03 7.78 8.27
N PRO A 182 22.43 8.09 7.02
CA PRO A 182 21.50 8.59 6.03
C PRO A 182 20.45 7.55 5.65
N MET A 183 19.33 8.03 5.13
CA MET A 183 18.27 7.20 4.59
C MET A 183 18.48 6.97 3.09
N PHE A 184 18.22 5.74 2.63
CA PHE A 184 18.11 5.37 1.23
C PHE A 184 16.76 4.70 0.97
N GLU A 185 15.97 5.21 0.02
CA GLU A 185 14.62 4.70 -0.24
C GLU A 185 14.58 3.84 -1.50
N LEU A 186 14.05 2.61 -1.35
CA LEU A 186 13.71 1.73 -2.47
C LEU A 186 12.36 2.15 -3.04
N LYS A 187 12.32 2.58 -4.31
CA LYS A 187 11.11 3.18 -4.91
C LYS A 187 10.28 2.21 -5.74
N ILE A 188 10.88 1.15 -6.33
CA ILE A 188 10.20 0.23 -7.22
C ILE A 188 9.37 -0.79 -6.43
N ILE A 189 8.06 -0.86 -6.71
CA ILE A 189 7.13 -1.81 -6.08
C ILE A 189 6.99 -3.04 -6.96
N HIS A 190 7.27 -4.22 -6.40
CA HIS A 190 7.23 -5.52 -7.10
C HIS A 190 6.02 -6.39 -6.73
N ARG A 191 5.23 -5.99 -5.73
CA ARG A 191 4.15 -6.83 -5.17
C ARG A 191 2.81 -6.62 -5.83
N GLN A 192 2.45 -5.38 -6.14
CA GLN A 192 1.16 -4.98 -6.68
C GLN A 192 1.34 -4.45 -8.11
N ASP A 193 0.53 -4.98 -9.04
CA ASP A 193 0.52 -4.54 -10.45
C ASP A 193 -0.59 -3.50 -10.74
N ASP A 194 -1.58 -3.36 -9.83
CA ASP A 194 -2.69 -2.43 -9.95
C ASP A 194 -2.28 -1.02 -9.50
N ARG A 195 -2.08 -0.12 -10.44
CA ARG A 195 -1.65 1.27 -10.18
C ARG A 195 -2.61 2.03 -9.27
N ASN A 196 -3.93 1.87 -9.45
CA ASN A 196 -4.93 2.55 -8.63
C ASN A 196 -4.85 2.06 -7.18
N PHE A 197 -4.67 0.75 -6.99
CA PHE A 197 -4.48 0.19 -5.65
C PHE A 197 -3.16 0.63 -5.01
N VAL A 198 -2.09 0.73 -5.78
CA VAL A 198 -0.81 1.28 -5.30
C VAL A 198 -0.96 2.73 -4.86
N THR A 199 -1.69 3.55 -5.62
CA THR A 199 -1.98 4.95 -5.26
C THR A 199 -2.79 5.02 -3.98
N LEU A 200 -3.89 4.25 -3.86
CA LEU A 200 -4.68 4.15 -2.64
C LEU A 200 -3.81 3.75 -1.42
N LEU A 201 -2.95 2.73 -1.57
CA LEU A 201 -2.04 2.30 -0.51
C LEU A 201 -1.06 3.42 -0.10
N ASN A 202 -0.56 4.19 -1.06
CA ASN A 202 0.31 5.33 -0.78
C ASN A 202 -0.43 6.43 -0.01
N ASN A 203 -1.65 6.76 -0.40
CA ASN A 203 -2.46 7.77 0.28
C ASN A 203 -2.87 7.31 1.68
N VAL A 204 -3.22 6.03 1.86
CA VAL A 204 -3.43 5.43 3.20
C VAL A 204 -2.15 5.48 4.04
N ARG A 205 -0.98 5.17 3.45
CA ARG A 205 0.33 5.23 4.11
C ARG A 205 0.64 6.62 4.65
N LEU A 206 0.35 7.65 3.86
CA LEU A 206 0.61 9.04 4.22
C LEU A 206 -0.52 9.69 5.03
N GLY A 207 -1.66 9.04 5.17
CA GLY A 207 -2.84 9.60 5.84
C GLY A 207 -3.63 10.62 5.01
N HIS A 208 -3.39 10.67 3.69
CA HIS A 208 -3.96 11.62 2.75
C HIS A 208 -5.02 10.97 1.85
N VAL A 209 -6.00 10.31 2.44
CA VAL A 209 -7.03 9.58 1.69
C VAL A 209 -8.17 10.52 1.30
N SER A 210 -8.45 10.61 0.00
CA SER A 210 -9.53 11.40 -0.57
C SER A 210 -10.91 10.81 -0.23
N SER A 211 -11.97 11.62 -0.36
CA SER A 211 -13.36 11.16 -0.19
C SER A 211 -13.74 10.09 -1.22
N THR A 212 -13.16 10.12 -2.41
CA THR A 212 -13.37 9.11 -3.45
C THR A 212 -12.76 7.77 -3.05
N GLU A 213 -11.53 7.76 -2.57
CA GLU A 213 -10.86 6.55 -2.09
C GLU A 213 -11.54 5.96 -0.85
N LEU A 214 -12.06 6.81 0.06
CA LEU A 214 -12.88 6.33 1.18
C LEU A 214 -14.16 5.65 0.68
N ARG A 215 -14.83 6.18 -0.34
CA ARG A 215 -16.00 5.53 -0.97
C ARG A 215 -15.62 4.21 -1.65
N GLU A 216 -14.47 4.12 -2.27
CA GLU A 216 -13.96 2.86 -2.83
C GLU A 216 -13.74 1.81 -1.73
N LEU A 217 -13.15 2.20 -0.60
CA LEU A 217 -13.02 1.34 0.58
C LEU A 217 -14.38 0.94 1.16
N GLU A 218 -15.33 1.87 1.26
CA GLU A 218 -16.71 1.58 1.68
C GLU A 218 -17.39 0.57 0.75
N GLY A 219 -17.14 0.63 -0.54
CA GLY A 219 -17.62 -0.37 -1.52
C GLY A 219 -17.13 -1.79 -1.22
N ARG A 220 -16.05 -1.94 -0.43
CA ARG A 220 -15.55 -3.25 0.03
C ARG A 220 -16.14 -3.69 1.36
N PHE A 221 -16.92 -2.84 2.05
CA PHE A 221 -17.52 -3.15 3.34
C PHE A 221 -18.68 -4.13 3.19
N LYS A 222 -18.58 -5.27 3.87
CA LYS A 222 -19.64 -6.28 3.95
C LYS A 222 -19.77 -6.73 5.40
N LYS A 223 -20.67 -6.10 6.15
CA LYS A 223 -20.98 -6.49 7.53
C LYS A 223 -21.39 -7.97 7.57
N ASN A 224 -20.84 -8.72 8.51
CA ASN A 224 -21.15 -10.15 8.70
C ASN A 224 -20.75 -11.06 7.50
N PHE A 225 -19.79 -10.65 6.69
CA PHE A 225 -19.26 -11.51 5.64
C PHE A 225 -18.62 -12.77 6.25
N ILE A 226 -19.12 -13.92 5.86
CA ILE A 226 -18.58 -15.23 6.19
C ILE A 226 -18.26 -15.93 4.87
N PRO A 227 -16.98 -16.16 4.55
CA PRO A 227 -16.61 -16.85 3.33
C PRO A 227 -16.96 -18.33 3.43
N LYS A 228 -17.16 -18.99 2.31
CA LYS A 228 -17.10 -20.44 2.25
C LYS A 228 -15.65 -20.91 2.48
N ASP A 229 -15.47 -22.11 2.99
CA ASP A 229 -14.13 -22.61 3.36
C ASP A 229 -13.21 -22.80 2.14
N ASP A 230 -13.76 -22.94 0.94
CA ASP A 230 -13.05 -23.08 -0.34
C ASP A 230 -12.75 -21.74 -1.05
N GLU A 231 -13.22 -20.62 -0.55
CA GLU A 231 -13.01 -19.31 -1.19
C GLU A 231 -11.62 -18.70 -0.95
N GLY A 232 -10.79 -19.28 -0.11
CA GLY A 232 -9.39 -18.85 0.07
C GLY A 232 -9.16 -17.58 0.89
N TYR A 233 -10.15 -17.11 1.66
CA TYR A 233 -10.00 -15.94 2.51
C TYR A 233 -9.25 -16.22 3.80
N ILE A 234 -8.43 -15.25 4.23
CA ILE A 234 -7.86 -15.17 5.57
C ILE A 234 -8.35 -13.89 6.28
N ARG A 235 -8.71 -14.01 7.57
CA ARG A 235 -9.13 -12.85 8.36
C ARG A 235 -7.95 -12.19 9.07
N LEU A 236 -7.77 -10.89 8.87
CA LEU A 236 -6.79 -10.06 9.56
C LEU A 236 -7.47 -9.32 10.72
N THR A 237 -6.93 -9.51 11.94
CA THR A 237 -7.48 -8.92 13.15
C THR A 237 -6.46 -8.06 13.88
N THR A 238 -6.93 -7.12 14.70
CA THR A 238 -6.05 -6.22 15.46
C THR A 238 -5.41 -6.87 16.69
N HIS A 239 -5.99 -7.93 17.26
CA HIS A 239 -5.57 -8.53 18.53
C HIS A 239 -5.35 -10.04 18.44
N ASN A 240 -4.30 -10.55 19.13
CA ASN A 240 -3.98 -11.98 19.16
C ASN A 240 -5.12 -12.86 19.72
N TRP A 241 -5.81 -12.40 20.78
CA TRP A 241 -6.90 -13.17 21.38
C TRP A 241 -8.09 -13.34 20.43
N ARG A 242 -8.34 -12.35 19.54
CA ARG A 242 -9.41 -12.45 18.53
C ARG A 242 -9.08 -13.49 17.48
N SER A 243 -7.86 -13.48 16.95
CA SER A 243 -7.45 -14.47 15.96
C SER A 243 -7.43 -15.88 16.55
N LYS A 244 -6.94 -16.02 17.79
CA LYS A 244 -6.92 -17.30 18.50
C LYS A 244 -8.34 -17.84 18.69
N ARG A 245 -9.22 -17.03 19.29
CA ARG A 245 -10.62 -17.42 19.54
C ARG A 245 -11.35 -17.77 18.25
N TYR A 246 -11.15 -17.00 17.18
CA TYR A 246 -11.77 -17.27 15.89
C TYR A 246 -11.30 -18.61 15.30
N ASN A 247 -10.01 -18.88 15.36
CA ASN A 247 -9.43 -20.14 14.86
C ASN A 247 -9.91 -21.35 15.67
N GLU A 248 -9.95 -21.24 17.00
CA GLU A 248 -10.46 -22.29 17.89
C GLU A 248 -11.94 -22.57 17.62
N GLN A 249 -12.78 -21.53 17.57
CA GLN A 249 -14.20 -21.66 17.25
C GLN A 249 -14.41 -22.35 15.89
N ARG A 250 -13.69 -21.93 14.85
CA ARG A 250 -13.80 -22.54 13.51
C ARG A 250 -13.33 -23.99 13.50
N LEU A 251 -12.30 -24.33 14.29
CA LEU A 251 -11.86 -25.70 14.43
C LEU A 251 -12.90 -26.57 15.14
N ASP A 252 -13.56 -26.03 16.18
CA ASP A 252 -14.60 -26.73 16.95
C ASP A 252 -15.85 -26.98 16.10
N GLU A 253 -16.22 -26.04 15.21
CA GLU A 253 -17.35 -26.17 14.26
C GLU A 253 -17.17 -27.30 13.25
N LEU A 254 -15.94 -27.72 12.97
CA LEU A 254 -15.68 -28.84 12.08
C LEU A 254 -16.07 -30.16 12.72
N SER A 255 -16.81 -30.98 11.96
CA SER A 255 -17.12 -32.35 12.34
C SER A 255 -15.89 -33.27 12.25
N GLY A 256 -15.90 -34.35 13.02
CA GLY A 256 -14.86 -35.36 13.00
C GLY A 256 -13.85 -35.31 14.14
N ALA A 257 -12.93 -36.30 14.15
CA ALA A 257 -11.93 -36.42 15.21
C ALA A 257 -10.86 -35.32 15.14
N THR A 258 -10.42 -34.87 16.30
CA THR A 258 -9.25 -33.99 16.43
C THR A 258 -7.99 -34.85 16.46
N TYR A 259 -7.04 -34.55 15.59
CA TYR A 259 -5.71 -35.14 15.58
C TYR A 259 -4.71 -34.22 16.23
N GLU A 260 -3.86 -34.80 17.09
CA GLU A 260 -2.83 -34.06 17.82
C GLU A 260 -1.44 -34.49 17.36
N TYR A 261 -0.65 -33.54 16.92
CA TYR A 261 0.72 -33.79 16.50
C TYR A 261 1.68 -33.05 17.45
N LYS A 262 2.41 -33.79 18.26
CA LYS A 262 3.43 -33.24 19.16
C LYS A 262 4.71 -32.96 18.41
N ALA A 263 5.34 -31.83 18.74
CA ALA A 263 6.67 -31.50 18.23
C ALA A 263 7.74 -32.37 18.90
N TYR A 264 8.84 -32.57 18.19
CA TYR A 264 10.07 -33.13 18.74
C TYR A 264 11.06 -32.00 18.96
N ILE A 265 11.63 -31.92 20.15
CA ILE A 265 12.64 -30.93 20.50
C ILE A 265 13.90 -31.69 20.84
N GLU A 266 14.98 -31.37 20.16
CA GLU A 266 16.32 -31.91 20.42
C GLU A 266 17.16 -30.80 21.01
N ASP A 267 17.87 -31.08 22.09
CA ASP A 267 18.72 -30.15 22.82
C ASP A 267 17.99 -28.87 23.27
N PHE A 268 18.60 -27.71 23.17
CA PHE A 268 18.07 -26.46 23.67
C PHE A 268 17.34 -25.65 22.57
N PHE A 269 16.03 -25.58 22.68
CA PHE A 269 15.19 -24.69 21.84
C PHE A 269 14.25 -23.86 22.71
N PRO A 270 14.43 -22.52 22.82
CA PRO A 270 13.62 -21.66 23.68
C PRO A 270 12.14 -21.71 23.29
N LYS A 271 11.25 -21.72 24.30
CA LYS A 271 9.80 -21.76 24.06
C LYS A 271 9.29 -20.51 23.34
N GLU A 272 9.91 -19.38 23.57
CA GLU A 272 9.61 -18.09 22.98
C GLU A 272 9.89 -18.09 21.47
N GLU A 273 10.80 -18.97 21.03
CA GLU A 273 11.22 -19.12 19.62
C GLU A 273 10.45 -20.24 18.87
N TRP A 274 9.48 -20.90 19.51
CA TRP A 274 8.72 -21.97 18.85
C TRP A 274 8.00 -21.44 17.59
N PRO A 275 8.25 -22.03 16.44
CA PRO A 275 7.67 -21.58 15.17
C PRO A 275 6.17 -21.81 15.09
N THR A 276 5.67 -22.87 15.74
CA THR A 276 4.26 -23.25 15.82
C THR A 276 3.97 -23.87 17.18
N ASN A 277 2.73 -24.30 17.39
CA ASN A 277 2.32 -24.94 18.64
C ASN A 277 3.08 -26.25 18.87
N TYR A 278 3.50 -26.50 20.11
CA TYR A 278 4.09 -27.78 20.50
C TYR A 278 3.14 -28.94 20.23
N VAL A 279 1.86 -28.78 20.58
CA VAL A 279 0.79 -29.68 20.18
C VAL A 279 -0.02 -28.98 19.10
N LEU A 280 0.11 -29.45 17.87
CA LEU A 280 -0.67 -28.98 16.72
C LEU A 280 -1.96 -29.80 16.63
N GLN A 281 -3.10 -29.15 16.89
CA GLN A 281 -4.44 -29.75 16.80
C GLN A 281 -5.07 -29.41 15.47
N LEU A 282 -5.49 -30.43 14.73
CA LEU A 282 -6.11 -30.30 13.41
C LEU A 282 -7.32 -31.23 13.28
N LYS A 283 -8.28 -30.81 12.45
CA LYS A 283 -9.38 -31.65 11.93
C LYS A 283 -9.37 -31.65 10.41
N ARG A 284 -9.96 -32.65 9.79
CA ARG A 284 -10.22 -32.61 8.34
C ARG A 284 -11.10 -31.40 8.02
N GLY A 285 -10.75 -30.65 7.00
CA GLY A 285 -11.40 -29.37 6.67
C GLY A 285 -10.76 -28.16 7.36
N ALA A 286 -9.78 -28.34 8.25
CA ALA A 286 -9.13 -27.22 8.91
C ALA A 286 -8.39 -26.34 7.93
N ARG A 287 -8.62 -25.04 8.03
CA ARG A 287 -7.90 -24.02 7.27
C ARG A 287 -6.53 -23.81 7.88
N VAL A 288 -5.50 -23.95 7.09
CA VAL A 288 -4.10 -23.85 7.53
C VAL A 288 -3.27 -22.95 6.65
N MET A 289 -2.17 -22.47 7.21
CA MET A 289 -1.14 -21.73 6.51
C MET A 289 0.20 -22.41 6.71
N PHE A 290 0.95 -22.56 5.63
CA PHE A 290 2.36 -22.94 5.71
C PHE A 290 3.18 -21.82 6.29
N ILE A 291 4.06 -22.12 7.25
CA ILE A 291 4.87 -21.15 7.98
C ILE A 291 6.36 -21.23 7.65
N ARG A 292 6.69 -21.89 6.55
CA ARG A 292 8.05 -22.05 6.03
C ARG A 292 7.98 -22.20 4.51
N ASN A 293 9.06 -21.87 3.82
CA ASN A 293 9.24 -22.21 2.40
C ASN A 293 9.66 -23.66 2.27
N ASP A 294 9.13 -24.35 1.28
CA ASP A 294 9.64 -25.64 0.82
C ASP A 294 10.84 -25.37 -0.11
N ASN A 295 12.03 -25.51 0.44
CA ASN A 295 13.26 -25.25 -0.31
C ASN A 295 13.68 -26.43 -1.21
N GLU A 296 13.18 -27.64 -0.93
CA GLU A 296 13.54 -28.85 -1.64
C GLU A 296 12.66 -29.05 -2.88
N ASN A 297 11.34 -29.14 -2.70
CA ASN A 297 10.41 -29.43 -3.78
C ASN A 297 9.72 -28.17 -4.34
N ARG A 298 9.83 -27.02 -3.67
CA ARG A 298 9.22 -25.72 -4.04
C ARG A 298 7.71 -25.77 -4.22
N GLN A 299 7.02 -26.64 -3.49
CA GLN A 299 5.58 -26.83 -3.59
C GLN A 299 4.79 -25.75 -2.87
N TYR A 300 5.39 -25.07 -1.85
CA TYR A 300 4.75 -24.01 -1.09
C TYR A 300 5.78 -23.01 -0.57
N VAL A 301 5.29 -21.83 -0.25
CA VAL A 301 6.06 -20.76 0.40
C VAL A 301 5.40 -20.37 1.73
N ASN A 302 6.15 -19.67 2.57
CA ASN A 302 5.61 -19.11 3.81
C ASN A 302 4.43 -18.17 3.50
N GLY A 303 3.27 -18.43 4.11
CA GLY A 303 2.02 -17.72 3.84
C GLY A 303 1.07 -18.45 2.89
N THR A 304 1.49 -19.53 2.21
CA THR A 304 0.60 -20.33 1.37
C THR A 304 -0.54 -20.88 2.22
N LEU A 305 -1.76 -20.65 1.78
CA LEU A 305 -2.98 -21.09 2.43
C LEU A 305 -3.50 -22.40 1.81
N GLY A 306 -4.18 -23.19 2.62
CA GLY A 306 -4.80 -24.43 2.15
C GLY A 306 -5.75 -25.02 3.17
N THR A 307 -6.42 -26.10 2.76
CA THR A 307 -7.37 -26.85 3.58
C THR A 307 -6.87 -28.28 3.79
N VAL A 308 -6.92 -28.74 5.00
CA VAL A 308 -6.54 -30.13 5.36
C VAL A 308 -7.56 -31.10 4.78
N ILE A 309 -7.14 -31.97 3.87
CA ILE A 309 -8.01 -32.96 3.24
C ILE A 309 -7.84 -34.35 3.82
N SER A 310 -6.67 -34.66 4.40
CA SER A 310 -6.40 -35.95 5.05
C SER A 310 -5.51 -35.77 6.29
N LEU A 311 -5.79 -36.55 7.31
CA LEU A 311 -5.06 -36.61 8.59
C LEU A 311 -4.93 -38.07 9.01
N GLY A 312 -3.80 -38.45 9.56
CA GLY A 312 -3.56 -39.78 10.10
C GLY A 312 -2.11 -39.94 10.57
N ASP A 313 -1.79 -41.18 10.99
CA ASP A 313 -0.42 -41.53 11.41
C ASP A 313 0.56 -41.50 10.21
N SER A 314 0.04 -41.70 9.00
CA SER A 314 0.82 -41.63 7.74
C SER A 314 1.16 -40.20 7.31
N GLY A 315 0.59 -39.16 7.94
CA GLY A 315 0.89 -37.77 7.64
C GLY A 315 -0.34 -36.89 7.44
N ILE A 316 -0.10 -35.70 6.93
CA ILE A 316 -1.09 -34.65 6.67
C ILE A 316 -1.07 -34.35 5.18
N ILE A 317 -2.25 -34.30 4.54
CA ILE A 317 -2.39 -33.81 3.15
C ILE A 317 -3.18 -32.51 3.20
N VAL A 318 -2.61 -31.46 2.61
CA VAL A 318 -3.22 -30.12 2.48
C VAL A 318 -3.46 -29.84 1.01
N LYS A 319 -4.67 -29.43 0.66
CA LYS A 319 -5.00 -28.88 -0.65
C LYS A 319 -4.84 -27.37 -0.57
N THR A 320 -3.95 -26.82 -1.37
CA THR A 320 -3.72 -25.36 -1.45
C THR A 320 -4.88 -24.67 -2.14
N ASP A 321 -4.97 -23.35 -1.98
CA ASP A 321 -6.00 -22.55 -2.66
C ASP A 321 -5.84 -22.54 -4.19
N GLU A 322 -4.63 -22.81 -4.67
CA GLU A 322 -4.31 -23.00 -6.09
C GLU A 322 -4.69 -24.38 -6.62
N GLY A 323 -5.17 -25.26 -5.72
CA GLY A 323 -5.65 -26.61 -6.06
C GLY A 323 -4.62 -27.73 -5.96
N ALA A 324 -3.36 -27.43 -5.65
CA ALA A 324 -2.33 -28.45 -5.46
C ALA A 324 -2.55 -29.25 -4.16
N GLU A 325 -2.42 -30.58 -4.23
CA GLU A 325 -2.47 -31.45 -3.07
C GLU A 325 -1.05 -31.77 -2.60
N ILE A 326 -0.72 -31.37 -1.39
CA ILE A 326 0.62 -31.46 -0.83
C ILE A 326 0.62 -32.41 0.36
N GLY A 327 1.43 -33.47 0.28
CA GLY A 327 1.80 -34.30 1.42
C GLY A 327 2.76 -33.51 2.31
N VAL A 328 2.28 -33.09 3.48
CA VAL A 328 3.06 -32.24 4.37
C VAL A 328 4.00 -33.09 5.21
N GLU A 329 5.26 -32.81 5.11
CA GLU A 329 6.29 -33.42 5.95
C GLU A 329 6.64 -32.55 7.16
N ARG A 330 7.11 -33.21 8.23
CA ARG A 330 7.64 -32.49 9.38
C ARG A 330 8.92 -31.77 8.99
N GLN A 331 8.98 -30.49 9.29
CA GLN A 331 10.14 -29.64 9.05
C GLN A 331 10.90 -29.41 10.37
N THR A 332 12.20 -29.31 10.25
CA THR A 332 13.07 -29.01 11.39
C THR A 332 13.47 -27.55 11.36
N TRP A 333 13.26 -26.85 12.46
CA TRP A 333 13.78 -25.51 12.67
C TRP A 333 14.94 -25.63 13.63
N ASP A 334 16.08 -25.16 13.16
CA ASP A 334 17.31 -25.14 13.92
C ASP A 334 17.41 -23.84 14.69
N PHE A 335 17.85 -23.94 15.95
CA PHE A 335 18.17 -22.79 16.76
C PHE A 335 19.68 -22.64 16.83
N TYR A 336 20.17 -21.57 16.19
CA TYR A 336 21.60 -21.28 16.14
C TYR A 336 21.96 -20.20 17.12
N ARG A 337 23.19 -20.32 17.66
CA ARG A 337 23.89 -19.20 18.28
C ARG A 337 25.15 -18.93 17.48
N TYR A 338 25.51 -17.68 17.37
CA TYR A 338 26.77 -17.33 16.75
C TYR A 338 27.91 -17.61 17.72
N HIS A 339 29.02 -18.13 17.23
CA HIS A 339 30.27 -18.27 17.98
C HIS A 339 31.45 -18.07 17.04
N ILE A 340 32.64 -17.90 17.60
CA ILE A 340 33.90 -17.81 16.84
C ILE A 340 34.48 -19.19 16.69
N ASN A 341 34.71 -19.61 15.47
CA ASN A 341 35.52 -20.79 15.16
C ASN A 341 36.94 -20.57 15.65
N LYS A 342 37.43 -21.47 16.52
CA LYS A 342 38.78 -21.35 17.10
C LYS A 342 39.91 -21.47 16.08
N GLN A 343 39.64 -22.13 14.93
CA GLN A 343 40.63 -22.38 13.89
C GLN A 343 40.62 -21.26 12.84
N THR A 344 39.48 -20.94 12.27
CA THR A 344 39.33 -19.92 11.21
C THR A 344 39.26 -18.50 11.76
N LYS A 345 38.92 -18.35 13.05
CA LYS A 345 38.65 -17.07 13.72
C LYS A 345 37.46 -16.31 13.11
N GLU A 346 36.67 -16.94 12.29
CA GLU A 346 35.44 -16.39 11.68
C GLU A 346 34.23 -16.64 12.59
N ILE A 347 33.18 -15.82 12.42
CA ILE A 347 31.88 -16.02 13.08
C ILE A 347 31.13 -17.13 12.35
N GLU A 348 30.81 -18.17 13.10
CA GLU A 348 29.99 -19.29 12.62
C GLU A 348 28.72 -19.42 13.46
N ALA A 349 27.63 -19.83 12.81
CA ALA A 349 26.41 -20.18 13.51
C ALA A 349 26.48 -21.63 13.99
N VAL A 350 26.42 -21.86 15.31
CA VAL A 350 26.39 -23.20 15.89
C VAL A 350 24.98 -23.61 16.25
N LEU A 351 24.61 -24.78 15.83
CA LEU A 351 23.36 -25.42 16.20
C LEU A 351 23.32 -25.69 17.70
N CYS A 352 22.35 -25.11 18.39
CA CYS A 352 22.13 -25.29 19.84
C CYS A 352 21.01 -26.26 20.13
N GLY A 353 20.12 -26.50 19.17
CA GLY A 353 19.00 -27.41 19.29
C GLY A 353 18.04 -27.27 18.14
N SER A 354 17.10 -28.18 18.02
CA SER A 354 16.13 -28.20 16.94
C SER A 354 14.70 -28.40 17.43
N PHE A 355 13.74 -27.86 16.67
CA PHE A 355 12.31 -28.03 16.86
C PHE A 355 11.73 -28.65 15.58
N ARG A 356 11.21 -29.88 15.67
CA ARG A 356 10.66 -30.59 14.53
C ARG A 356 9.16 -30.75 14.64
N GLN A 357 8.41 -30.15 13.70
CA GLN A 357 6.95 -30.20 13.66
C GLN A 357 6.46 -30.01 12.19
N TYR A 358 5.19 -30.28 11.93
CA TYR A 358 4.56 -29.89 10.69
C TYR A 358 4.57 -28.36 10.53
N PRO A 359 4.96 -27.82 9.36
CA PRO A 359 5.09 -26.38 9.13
C PRO A 359 3.72 -25.70 8.93
N LEU A 360 2.78 -25.98 9.80
CA LEU A 360 1.39 -25.56 9.70
C LEU A 360 0.94 -24.77 10.94
N LYS A 361 0.04 -23.81 10.70
CA LYS A 361 -0.78 -23.13 11.72
C LYS A 361 -2.21 -23.03 11.24
N LEU A 362 -3.18 -22.99 12.17
CA LEU A 362 -4.55 -22.62 11.85
C LEU A 362 -4.58 -21.21 11.28
N ALA A 363 -5.32 -21.02 10.19
CA ALA A 363 -5.27 -19.82 9.40
C ALA A 363 -6.62 -19.32 8.85
N TRP A 364 -7.70 -19.50 9.59
CA TRP A 364 -8.91 -18.72 9.35
C TRP A 364 -8.72 -17.26 9.74
N ALA A 365 -7.91 -17.00 10.79
CA ALA A 365 -7.56 -15.66 11.21
C ALA A 365 -6.10 -15.56 11.71
N VAL A 366 -5.47 -14.41 11.39
CA VAL A 366 -4.15 -14.02 11.92
C VAL A 366 -4.21 -12.55 12.35
N THR A 367 -3.28 -12.11 13.19
CA THR A 367 -3.19 -10.68 13.50
C THR A 367 -2.48 -9.91 12.40
N ILE A 368 -2.83 -8.63 12.25
CA ILE A 368 -2.17 -7.70 11.32
C ILE A 368 -0.65 -7.70 11.56
N HIS A 369 -0.20 -7.70 12.82
CA HIS A 369 1.23 -7.78 13.17
C HIS A 369 1.90 -9.06 12.63
N LYS A 370 1.26 -10.22 12.79
CA LYS A 370 1.82 -11.49 12.32
C LYS A 370 1.69 -11.69 10.82
N SER A 371 0.86 -10.89 10.14
CA SER A 371 0.76 -10.88 8.69
C SER A 371 1.81 -10.00 8.02
N GLN A 372 2.61 -9.26 8.80
CA GLN A 372 3.70 -8.44 8.26
C GLN A 372 4.70 -9.33 7.50
N GLY A 373 5.16 -8.87 6.34
CA GLY A 373 5.97 -9.68 5.44
C GLY A 373 5.20 -10.66 4.55
N LEU A 374 3.97 -11.09 4.93
CA LEU A 374 3.15 -12.02 4.16
C LEU A 374 2.33 -11.29 3.07
N THR A 375 1.85 -12.08 2.09
CA THR A 375 1.02 -11.60 0.98
C THR A 375 -0.08 -12.60 0.70
N PHE A 376 -1.31 -12.12 0.49
CA PHE A 376 -2.49 -12.94 0.26
C PHE A 376 -3.27 -12.43 -0.95
N ASP A 377 -3.98 -13.32 -1.62
CA ASP A 377 -4.85 -12.95 -2.74
C ASP A 377 -6.21 -12.45 -2.26
N LYS A 378 -6.72 -13.00 -1.14
CA LYS A 378 -8.01 -12.63 -0.56
C LYS A 378 -7.92 -12.45 0.94
N VAL A 379 -8.38 -11.30 1.43
CA VAL A 379 -8.33 -10.95 2.85
C VAL A 379 -9.66 -10.40 3.35
N ILE A 380 -10.01 -10.77 4.59
CA ILE A 380 -11.09 -10.14 5.35
C ILE A 380 -10.42 -9.27 6.41
N ILE A 381 -10.64 -7.97 6.35
CA ILE A 381 -10.01 -7.02 7.27
C ILE A 381 -11.00 -6.58 8.35
N ASP A 382 -10.68 -6.87 9.61
CA ASP A 382 -11.36 -6.36 10.80
C ASP A 382 -10.46 -5.33 11.50
N ALA A 383 -10.35 -4.14 10.90
CA ALA A 383 -9.51 -3.05 11.35
C ALA A 383 -10.27 -1.83 11.90
N GLY A 384 -11.61 -1.87 12.01
CA GLY A 384 -12.41 -0.75 12.52
C GLY A 384 -12.11 -0.35 13.98
N LYS A 385 -11.34 -1.19 14.70
CA LYS A 385 -10.76 -0.91 16.02
C LYS A 385 -9.23 -0.83 15.96
N ALA A 386 -8.68 -0.38 14.83
CA ALA A 386 -7.26 -0.07 14.74
C ALA A 386 -6.91 1.01 15.77
N PHE A 387 -5.90 0.75 16.58
CA PHE A 387 -5.53 1.60 17.71
C PHE A 387 -4.13 2.21 17.56
N THR A 388 -3.33 1.70 16.61
CA THR A 388 -1.97 2.21 16.36
C THR A 388 -1.83 2.76 14.95
N TYR A 389 -0.91 3.69 14.78
CA TYR A 389 -0.50 4.20 13.48
C TYR A 389 -0.06 3.06 12.53
N GLY A 390 -0.27 3.22 11.23
CA GLY A 390 0.15 2.26 10.21
C GLY A 390 -0.62 0.94 10.15
N GLN A 391 -1.47 0.62 11.13
CA GLN A 391 -2.13 -0.68 11.21
C GLN A 391 -3.09 -0.94 10.05
N VAL A 392 -3.82 0.10 9.60
CA VAL A 392 -4.71 0.02 8.43
C VAL A 392 -3.89 -0.17 7.15
N TYR A 393 -2.81 0.61 6.99
CA TYR A 393 -1.90 0.47 5.85
C TYR A 393 -1.31 -0.94 5.76
N VAL A 394 -0.80 -1.47 6.88
CA VAL A 394 -0.27 -2.84 6.90
C VAL A 394 -1.34 -3.85 6.52
N ALA A 395 -2.57 -3.73 7.03
CA ALA A 395 -3.65 -4.67 6.71
C ALA A 395 -4.01 -4.65 5.22
N LEU A 396 -4.22 -3.47 4.64
CA LEU A 396 -4.56 -3.32 3.22
C LEU A 396 -3.43 -3.80 2.31
N SER A 397 -2.17 -3.47 2.66
CA SER A 397 -0.99 -3.85 1.87
C SER A 397 -0.67 -5.34 1.89
N ARG A 398 -1.39 -6.16 2.70
CA ARG A 398 -1.26 -7.63 2.67
C ARG A 398 -1.90 -8.23 1.43
N CYS A 399 -2.86 -7.56 0.80
CA CYS A 399 -3.53 -8.07 -0.38
C CYS A 399 -2.78 -7.68 -1.67
N ARG A 400 -2.74 -8.60 -2.64
CA ARG A 400 -2.14 -8.31 -3.95
C ARG A 400 -3.01 -7.38 -4.78
N LYS A 401 -4.34 -7.53 -4.71
CA LYS A 401 -5.29 -6.80 -5.56
C LYS A 401 -6.43 -6.25 -4.72
N PHE A 402 -6.89 -5.05 -5.06
CA PHE A 402 -7.97 -4.37 -4.33
C PHE A 402 -9.26 -5.19 -4.24
N HIS A 403 -9.63 -5.89 -5.31
CA HIS A 403 -10.85 -6.70 -5.32
C HIS A 403 -10.81 -7.92 -4.39
N GLY A 404 -9.62 -8.36 -3.97
CA GLY A 404 -9.45 -9.43 -2.97
C GLY A 404 -9.75 -9.01 -1.53
N ILE A 405 -9.99 -7.72 -1.28
CA ILE A 405 -10.25 -7.18 0.05
C ILE A 405 -11.74 -7.20 0.36
N VAL A 406 -12.10 -7.67 1.55
CA VAL A 406 -13.42 -7.51 2.17
C VAL A 406 -13.22 -6.87 3.53
N LEU A 407 -13.92 -5.76 3.79
CA LEU A 407 -13.93 -5.09 5.08
C LEU A 407 -15.16 -5.57 5.88
N VAL A 408 -14.96 -6.05 7.10
CA VAL A 408 -16.07 -6.44 8.01
C VAL A 408 -16.32 -5.41 9.10
N SER A 409 -15.47 -4.40 9.18
CA SER A 409 -15.64 -3.18 9.96
C SER A 409 -15.32 -1.99 9.06
N PRO A 410 -16.05 -0.87 9.17
CA PRO A 410 -15.83 0.28 8.30
C PRO A 410 -14.46 0.91 8.55
N ILE A 411 -13.76 1.26 7.48
CA ILE A 411 -12.54 2.07 7.52
C ILE A 411 -12.94 3.52 7.25
N THR A 412 -12.72 4.38 8.22
CA THR A 412 -13.00 5.83 8.11
C THR A 412 -11.70 6.62 8.09
N GLY A 413 -11.72 7.82 7.55
CA GLY A 413 -10.55 8.70 7.58
C GLY A 413 -9.97 8.94 8.99
N LYS A 414 -10.80 8.81 10.04
CA LYS A 414 -10.37 8.96 11.44
C LYS A 414 -9.42 7.86 11.91
N ILE A 415 -9.48 6.66 11.35
CA ILE A 415 -8.60 5.53 11.72
C ILE A 415 -7.40 5.36 10.78
N ILE A 416 -7.42 6.05 9.64
CA ILE A 416 -6.27 6.15 8.75
C ILE A 416 -5.41 7.31 9.27
N LYS A 417 -4.37 6.97 10.00
CA LYS A 417 -3.52 7.98 10.65
C LYS A 417 -2.06 7.63 10.46
N THR A 418 -1.30 8.65 10.15
CA THR A 418 0.16 8.65 10.14
C THR A 418 0.66 9.42 11.35
N ASP A 419 1.75 8.93 11.95
CA ASP A 419 2.34 9.63 13.08
C ASP A 419 3.04 10.92 12.59
N PRO A 420 2.67 12.10 13.11
CA PRO A 420 3.33 13.37 12.74
C PRO A 420 4.84 13.34 12.97
N ILE A 421 5.30 12.64 14.02
CA ILE A 421 6.74 12.51 14.34
C ILE A 421 7.47 11.77 13.22
N VAL A 422 6.85 10.71 12.68
CA VAL A 422 7.40 9.99 11.52
C VAL A 422 7.43 10.88 10.29
N THR A 423 6.35 11.61 10.03
CA THR A 423 6.29 12.53 8.89
C THR A 423 7.37 13.60 8.96
N GLU A 424 7.61 14.17 10.14
CA GLU A 424 8.66 15.17 10.35
C GLU A 424 10.06 14.58 10.20
N TYR A 425 10.32 13.41 10.79
CA TYR A 425 11.60 12.72 10.61
C TYR A 425 11.88 12.41 9.14
N MET A 426 10.88 11.89 8.42
CA MET A 426 11.02 11.54 6.99
C MET A 426 11.28 12.77 6.10
N LYS A 427 10.93 14.00 6.54
CA LYS A 427 11.26 15.25 5.83
C LYS A 427 12.68 15.73 6.13
N THR A 428 13.15 15.52 7.35
CA THR A 428 14.38 16.14 7.88
C THR A 428 15.60 15.21 7.81
N VAL A 429 15.40 13.90 7.71
CA VAL A 429 16.52 12.93 7.63
C VAL A 429 17.34 13.14 6.37
N ARG A 430 18.68 13.11 6.51
CA ARG A 430 19.58 13.13 5.35
C ARG A 430 19.31 11.95 4.44
N ARG A 431 19.11 12.21 3.15
CA ARG A 431 18.84 11.18 2.13
C ARG A 431 20.04 11.01 1.20
N ILE A 432 20.25 9.79 0.75
CA ILE A 432 21.06 9.49 -0.42
C ILE A 432 20.08 9.20 -1.55
N ILE A 433 20.21 9.91 -2.65
CA ILE A 433 19.43 9.75 -3.88
C ILE A 433 20.33 9.22 -5.00
N LEU A 434 19.76 8.66 -6.04
CA LEU A 434 20.51 8.27 -7.24
C LEU A 434 20.97 9.53 -8.00
N ASP A 435 22.12 9.46 -8.65
CA ASP A 435 22.67 10.58 -9.41
C ASP A 435 21.70 11.07 -10.50
N GLU A 436 20.99 10.14 -11.15
CA GLU A 436 19.94 10.45 -12.14
C GLU A 436 18.75 11.23 -11.52
N GLU A 437 18.39 10.95 -10.28
CA GLU A 437 17.33 11.67 -9.54
C GLU A 437 17.82 13.02 -9.01
N GLN A 438 19.11 13.18 -8.75
CA GLN A 438 19.71 14.43 -8.32
C GLN A 438 19.53 15.52 -9.38
N ASP A 439 19.73 15.14 -10.64
CA ASP A 439 19.51 16.02 -11.79
C ASP A 439 18.01 16.35 -11.97
N GLU A 440 17.11 15.42 -11.70
CA GLU A 440 15.66 15.64 -11.72
C GLU A 440 15.20 16.52 -10.53
N GLU A 441 15.60 16.24 -9.29
CA GLU A 441 15.27 17.06 -8.10
C GLU A 441 15.86 18.49 -8.20
N ASP A 442 17.07 18.63 -8.71
CA ASP A 442 17.68 19.95 -8.96
C ASP A 442 16.96 20.71 -10.08
N THR A 443 16.48 20.01 -11.10
CA THR A 443 15.70 20.55 -12.19
C THR A 443 14.29 20.93 -11.71
N GLU A 444 13.63 20.06 -10.96
CA GLU A 444 12.33 20.33 -10.32
C GLU A 444 12.42 21.45 -9.30
N SER A 445 13.44 21.50 -8.47
CA SER A 445 13.65 22.57 -7.51
C SER A 445 13.89 23.94 -8.19
N LYS A 446 14.68 23.97 -9.27
CA LYS A 446 14.87 25.16 -10.10
C LYS A 446 13.59 25.55 -10.83
N HIS A 447 12.84 24.58 -11.34
CA HIS A 447 11.55 24.78 -11.97
C HIS A 447 10.52 25.33 -10.96
N LEU A 448 10.42 24.72 -9.74
CA LEU A 448 9.54 25.19 -8.69
C LEU A 448 9.85 26.63 -8.24
N THR A 449 11.13 27.00 -8.16
CA THR A 449 11.54 28.37 -7.84
C THR A 449 11.25 29.37 -8.97
N SER A 450 11.14 28.90 -10.21
CA SER A 450 10.75 29.73 -11.37
C SER A 450 9.23 29.86 -11.53
N LEU A 451 8.44 28.97 -10.92
CA LEU A 451 6.97 29.04 -10.96
C LEU A 451 6.43 30.11 -10.00
N HIS A 452 5.44 30.87 -10.46
CA HIS A 452 4.80 31.92 -9.68
C HIS A 452 3.26 31.79 -9.71
N GLY A 453 2.60 32.31 -8.67
CA GLY A 453 1.14 32.39 -8.62
C GLY A 453 0.45 31.03 -8.72
N ALA A 454 -0.54 30.93 -9.62
CA ALA A 454 -1.37 29.74 -9.79
C ALA A 454 -0.59 28.51 -10.28
N GLU A 455 0.44 28.68 -11.12
CA GLU A 455 1.26 27.56 -11.61
C GLU A 455 2.02 26.87 -10.48
N ARG A 456 2.60 27.64 -9.56
CA ARG A 456 3.25 27.08 -8.37
C ARG A 456 2.25 26.36 -7.46
N THR A 457 1.05 26.92 -7.31
CA THR A 457 -0.04 26.28 -6.56
C THR A 457 -0.46 24.96 -7.20
N LEU A 458 -0.58 24.92 -8.53
CA LEU A 458 -0.90 23.71 -9.29
C LEU A 458 0.14 22.61 -9.09
N TRP A 459 1.42 22.98 -9.18
CA TRP A 459 2.52 22.04 -8.98
C TRP A 459 2.47 21.43 -7.58
N MET A 460 2.32 22.28 -6.54
CA MET A 460 2.24 21.80 -5.15
C MET A 460 0.97 20.99 -4.87
N TYR A 461 -0.14 21.30 -5.54
CA TYR A 461 -1.37 20.53 -5.45
C TYR A 461 -1.23 19.14 -6.09
N ASN A 462 -0.60 19.06 -7.26
CA ASN A 462 -0.33 17.80 -7.95
C ASN A 462 0.66 16.90 -7.17
N ASP A 463 1.54 17.51 -6.36
CA ASP A 463 2.43 16.81 -5.42
C ASP A 463 1.69 16.29 -4.16
N GLY A 464 0.38 16.52 -4.08
CA GLY A 464 -0.50 15.97 -3.04
C GLY A 464 -0.61 16.82 -1.77
N LEU A 465 -0.15 18.08 -1.80
CA LEU A 465 -0.30 18.99 -0.66
C LEU A 465 -1.74 19.51 -0.55
N THR A 466 -2.24 19.58 0.67
CA THR A 466 -3.52 20.26 0.93
C THR A 466 -3.40 21.78 0.74
N LEU A 467 -4.49 22.47 0.47
CA LEU A 467 -4.48 23.93 0.27
C LEU A 467 -3.88 24.68 1.47
N GLN A 468 -4.08 24.20 2.69
CA GLN A 468 -3.46 24.78 3.88
C GLN A 468 -1.93 24.58 3.88
N GLN A 469 -1.45 23.40 3.53
CA GLN A 469 -0.02 23.12 3.41
C GLN A 469 0.63 23.95 2.31
N ILE A 470 -0.06 24.15 1.18
CA ILE A 470 0.39 25.03 0.10
C ILE A 470 0.53 26.48 0.61
N ALA A 471 -0.47 26.96 1.36
CA ALA A 471 -0.43 28.29 1.96
C ALA A 471 0.77 28.44 2.91
N ASP A 472 0.96 27.45 3.81
CA ASP A 472 2.03 27.46 4.81
C ASP A 472 3.43 27.39 4.16
N GLN A 473 3.62 26.50 3.16
CA GLN A 473 4.91 26.33 2.47
C GLN A 473 5.24 27.47 1.50
N SER A 474 4.22 28.05 0.85
CA SER A 474 4.42 29.19 -0.05
C SER A 474 4.55 30.53 0.69
N GLY A 475 4.27 30.57 2.00
CA GLY A 475 4.22 31.79 2.80
C GLY A 475 3.07 32.74 2.42
N GLN A 476 2.03 32.21 1.77
CA GLN A 476 0.88 32.97 1.29
C GLN A 476 -0.33 32.79 2.22
N ARG A 477 -1.27 33.74 2.17
CA ARG A 477 -2.55 33.58 2.86
C ARG A 477 -3.39 32.53 2.12
N ILE A 478 -4.14 31.74 2.87
CA ILE A 478 -4.99 30.69 2.32
C ILE A 478 -6.00 31.22 1.27
N GLU A 479 -6.46 32.48 1.42
CA GLU A 479 -7.37 33.12 0.45
C GLU A 479 -6.72 33.32 -0.92
N ILE A 480 -5.40 33.53 -0.96
CA ILE A 480 -4.64 33.65 -2.21
C ILE A 480 -4.57 32.29 -2.88
N VAL A 481 -4.30 31.21 -2.13
CA VAL A 481 -4.29 29.83 -2.65
C VAL A 481 -5.66 29.47 -3.22
N TYR A 482 -6.75 29.79 -2.53
CA TYR A 482 -8.10 29.61 -3.06
C TYR A 482 -8.36 30.41 -4.35
N SER A 483 -7.80 31.62 -4.48
CA SER A 483 -7.90 32.40 -5.71
C SER A 483 -7.14 31.74 -6.87
N HIS A 484 -5.96 31.17 -6.59
CA HIS A 484 -5.21 30.41 -7.58
C HIS A 484 -5.98 29.15 -8.01
N ILE A 485 -6.60 28.44 -7.08
CA ILE A 485 -7.44 27.28 -7.41
C ILE A 485 -8.64 27.68 -8.28
N ALA A 486 -9.32 28.78 -7.97
CA ALA A 486 -10.41 29.28 -8.80
C ALA A 486 -9.94 29.60 -10.24
N GLN A 487 -8.78 30.24 -10.40
CA GLN A 487 -8.16 30.45 -11.70
C GLN A 487 -7.84 29.13 -12.42
N LEU A 488 -7.29 28.14 -11.72
CA LEU A 488 -6.95 26.83 -12.29
C LEU A 488 -8.19 26.01 -12.70
N VAL A 489 -9.31 26.19 -11.97
CA VAL A 489 -10.63 25.64 -12.34
C VAL A 489 -11.12 26.31 -13.62
N GLU A 490 -11.01 27.63 -13.74
CA GLU A 490 -11.39 28.38 -14.95
C GLU A 490 -10.56 27.97 -16.17
N GLU A 491 -9.24 27.74 -15.96
CA GLU A 491 -8.33 27.23 -16.99
C GLU A 491 -8.52 25.73 -17.29
N GLY A 492 -9.36 25.01 -16.54
CA GLY A 492 -9.60 23.57 -16.69
C GLY A 492 -8.46 22.66 -16.27
N LYS A 493 -7.50 23.18 -15.49
CA LYS A 493 -6.30 22.47 -15.04
C LYS A 493 -6.53 21.64 -13.78
N VAL A 494 -7.56 21.96 -13.00
CA VAL A 494 -8.00 21.19 -11.82
C VAL A 494 -9.52 21.01 -11.87
N ASP A 495 -10.01 19.93 -11.28
CA ASP A 495 -11.44 19.64 -11.22
C ASP A 495 -12.06 20.31 -9.99
N ILE A 496 -13.18 20.98 -10.15
CA ILE A 496 -13.90 21.61 -9.05
C ILE A 496 -14.46 20.58 -8.05
N ASP A 497 -14.75 19.38 -8.51
CA ASP A 497 -15.26 18.29 -7.66
C ASP A 497 -14.25 17.86 -6.57
N ASP A 498 -12.97 18.20 -6.70
CA ASP A 498 -11.95 17.97 -5.69
C ASP A 498 -12.07 18.92 -4.48
N PHE A 499 -12.76 20.05 -4.64
CA PHE A 499 -12.83 21.14 -3.67
C PHE A 499 -14.21 21.43 -3.12
N ILE A 500 -15.26 21.11 -3.88
CA ILE A 500 -16.65 21.45 -3.57
C ILE A 500 -17.52 20.21 -3.74
N ASP A 501 -18.29 19.88 -2.70
CA ASP A 501 -19.27 18.81 -2.81
C ASP A 501 -20.45 19.24 -3.70
N VAL A 502 -21.12 18.23 -4.25
CA VAL A 502 -22.17 18.41 -5.24
C VAL A 502 -23.37 19.16 -4.72
N GLU A 503 -23.73 18.96 -3.45
CA GLU A 503 -24.91 19.60 -2.87
C GLU A 503 -24.65 21.11 -2.75
N LEU A 504 -23.45 21.48 -2.31
CA LEU A 504 -23.02 22.86 -2.25
C LEU A 504 -22.86 23.48 -3.64
N TYR A 505 -22.28 22.76 -4.60
CA TYR A 505 -22.17 23.21 -5.99
C TYR A 505 -23.53 23.55 -6.59
N ASN A 506 -24.51 22.64 -6.49
CA ASN A 506 -25.86 22.87 -7.00
C ASN A 506 -26.56 24.04 -6.31
N CYS A 507 -26.38 24.19 -5.00
CA CYS A 507 -26.93 25.30 -4.26
C CYS A 507 -26.38 26.66 -4.73
N ILE A 508 -25.07 26.72 -5.03
CA ILE A 508 -24.43 27.93 -5.56
C ILE A 508 -24.92 28.22 -6.99
N ILE A 509 -25.07 27.18 -7.82
CA ILE A 509 -25.64 27.33 -9.17
C ILE A 509 -27.08 27.82 -9.12
N ASP A 510 -27.92 27.31 -8.23
CA ASP A 510 -29.29 27.79 -8.03
C ASP A 510 -29.29 29.28 -7.62
N ALA A 511 -28.40 29.69 -6.73
CA ALA A 511 -28.22 31.08 -6.34
C ALA A 511 -27.75 31.97 -7.50
N ILE A 512 -26.83 31.48 -8.36
CA ILE A 512 -26.39 32.18 -9.58
C ILE A 512 -27.55 32.35 -10.56
N ASN A 513 -28.38 31.32 -10.73
CA ASN A 513 -29.53 31.37 -11.61
C ASN A 513 -30.60 32.36 -11.12
N GLU A 514 -30.70 32.57 -9.79
CA GLU A 514 -31.69 33.48 -9.18
C GLU A 514 -31.29 34.96 -9.29
N VAL A 515 -30.00 35.27 -9.02
CA VAL A 515 -29.56 36.68 -8.89
C VAL A 515 -28.55 37.10 -9.95
N GLY A 516 -28.13 36.20 -10.85
CA GLY A 516 -27.13 36.41 -11.90
C GLY A 516 -25.67 36.14 -11.47
N ILE A 517 -24.86 35.72 -12.44
CA ILE A 517 -23.44 35.38 -12.21
C ILE A 517 -22.60 36.59 -11.76
N ASP A 518 -22.94 37.80 -12.24
CA ASP A 518 -22.26 39.04 -11.91
C ASP A 518 -22.76 39.67 -10.61
N ALA A 519 -23.68 39.00 -9.88
CA ALA A 519 -24.18 39.51 -8.62
C ALA A 519 -23.08 39.59 -7.57
N PRO A 520 -23.10 40.60 -6.65
CA PRO A 520 -22.14 40.67 -5.58
C PRO A 520 -22.10 39.38 -4.74
N LEU A 521 -20.90 38.85 -4.46
CA LEU A 521 -20.72 37.60 -3.71
C LEU A 521 -21.51 37.53 -2.38
N LYS A 522 -21.76 38.68 -1.76
CA LYS A 522 -22.60 38.75 -0.55
C LYS A 522 -24.05 38.38 -0.80
N LYS A 523 -24.59 38.69 -2.00
CA LYS A 523 -25.97 38.32 -2.38
C LYS A 523 -26.06 36.82 -2.65
N LEU A 524 -25.11 36.27 -3.40
CA LEU A 524 -25.00 34.82 -3.67
C LEU A 524 -24.88 34.03 -2.37
N LYS A 525 -23.99 34.49 -1.47
CA LYS A 525 -23.80 33.84 -0.16
C LYS A 525 -25.08 33.86 0.71
N ALA A 526 -25.88 34.89 0.60
CA ALA A 526 -27.14 34.99 1.38
C ALA A 526 -28.17 33.92 0.98
N LEU A 527 -28.09 33.37 -0.23
CA LEU A 527 -28.94 32.30 -0.75
C LEU A 527 -28.36 30.89 -0.50
N CYS A 528 -27.09 30.81 -0.07
CA CYS A 528 -26.40 29.56 0.21
C CYS A 528 -26.41 29.22 1.73
N PRO A 529 -26.09 28.00 2.13
CA PRO A 529 -25.88 27.60 3.52
C PRO A 529 -24.95 28.55 4.28
N LYS A 530 -25.20 28.76 5.58
CA LYS A 530 -24.43 29.75 6.39
C LYS A 530 -22.92 29.52 6.38
N ASP A 531 -22.50 28.27 6.27
CA ASP A 531 -21.08 27.87 6.32
C ASP A 531 -20.37 27.99 4.97
N THR A 532 -21.07 28.34 3.88
CA THR A 532 -20.49 28.54 2.55
C THR A 532 -19.44 29.65 2.57
N LYS A 533 -18.24 29.37 2.08
CA LYS A 533 -17.15 30.35 1.98
C LYS A 533 -17.24 31.14 0.69
N PHE A 534 -16.79 32.39 0.69
CA PHE A 534 -16.69 33.20 -0.53
C PHE A 534 -15.75 32.57 -1.58
N ALA A 535 -14.76 31.82 -1.13
CA ALA A 535 -13.84 31.09 -2.00
C ALA A 535 -14.56 29.99 -2.81
N GLU A 536 -15.46 29.24 -2.17
CA GLU A 536 -16.25 28.20 -2.80
C GLU A 536 -17.17 28.79 -3.89
N ILE A 537 -17.81 29.93 -3.60
CA ILE A 537 -18.64 30.65 -4.60
C ILE A 537 -17.78 31.10 -5.80
N ARG A 538 -16.57 31.61 -5.57
CA ARG A 538 -15.67 32.03 -6.65
C ARG A 538 -15.25 30.86 -7.52
N MET A 539 -14.96 29.69 -6.94
CA MET A 539 -14.60 28.49 -7.71
C MET A 539 -15.76 28.01 -8.59
N VAL A 540 -17.01 28.07 -8.09
CA VAL A 540 -18.17 27.72 -8.93
C VAL A 540 -18.38 28.73 -10.05
N ILE A 541 -18.22 30.05 -9.77
CA ILE A 541 -18.28 31.07 -10.81
C ILE A 541 -17.20 30.83 -11.90
N ALA A 542 -15.97 30.52 -11.48
CA ALA A 542 -14.88 30.20 -12.39
C ALA A 542 -15.17 28.96 -13.25
N ASP A 543 -15.78 27.93 -12.69
CA ASP A 543 -16.21 26.77 -13.46
C ASP A 543 -17.33 27.08 -14.46
N VAL A 544 -18.28 27.93 -14.10
CA VAL A 544 -19.32 28.41 -15.01
C VAL A 544 -18.70 29.23 -16.16
N HIS A 545 -17.74 30.11 -15.89
CA HIS A 545 -17.03 30.86 -16.92
C HIS A 545 -16.28 29.90 -17.88
N ARG A 546 -15.58 28.93 -17.34
CA ARG A 546 -14.92 27.88 -18.15
C ARG A 546 -15.91 27.14 -19.05
N LEU A 547 -17.07 26.76 -18.53
CA LEU A 547 -18.10 26.05 -19.30
C LEU A 547 -18.67 26.92 -20.43
N ASN A 548 -18.92 28.22 -20.16
CA ASN A 548 -19.42 29.15 -21.14
C ASN A 548 -18.36 29.45 -22.23
N SER A 549 -17.08 29.59 -21.87
CA SER A 549 -16.01 29.83 -22.83
C SER A 549 -15.79 28.63 -23.80
N LEU A 550 -16.06 27.41 -23.32
CA LEU A 550 -16.02 26.21 -24.18
C LEU A 550 -17.20 26.18 -25.18
N GLU A 551 -18.31 26.82 -24.84
CA GLU A 551 -19.46 26.94 -25.76
C GLU A 551 -19.22 27.99 -26.86
N GLU A 552 -18.40 29.03 -26.63
CA GLU A 552 -18.08 30.08 -27.61
C GLU A 552 -17.02 29.64 -28.64
N THR A 553 -16.09 28.76 -28.25
CA THR A 553 -15.01 28.28 -29.15
C THR A 553 -15.46 27.23 -30.16
N ASP A 554 -16.59 26.55 -29.94
CA ASP A 554 -17.13 25.53 -30.84
C ASP A 554 -18.02 26.15 -31.96
N SER A 555 -18.22 27.49 -32.00
CA SER A 555 -19.07 28.16 -33.00
C SER A 555 -18.35 28.59 -34.28
N ASP A 556 -17.01 28.51 -34.37
CA ASP A 556 -16.23 29.07 -35.50
C ASP A 556 -15.75 28.06 -36.54
N ASP A 557 -16.02 26.76 -36.40
CA ASP A 557 -15.58 25.74 -37.38
C ASP A 557 -16.77 25.07 -38.12
N GLU A 558 -17.65 25.85 -38.79
CA GLU A 558 -18.57 25.30 -39.79
C GLU A 558 -18.04 25.58 -41.20
N LYS A 559 -17.47 24.57 -41.87
CA LYS A 559 -17.42 24.47 -43.35
C LYS A 559 -17.81 23.08 -43.82
N ASP A 560 -18.90 23.11 -44.57
CA ASP A 560 -19.46 22.18 -45.56
C ASP A 560 -18.76 20.84 -45.82
N PHE A 561 -19.50 19.76 -45.73
CA PHE A 561 -19.39 18.60 -46.62
C PHE A 561 -20.73 17.86 -46.78
N ASP A 562 -21.01 17.57 -48.07
CA ASP A 562 -22.23 17.06 -48.65
C ASP A 562 -22.75 15.72 -48.12
N GLU A 563 -24.10 15.59 -48.23
CA GLU A 563 -24.85 14.34 -48.06
C GLU A 563 -24.63 13.45 -49.33
N ASP A 564 -24.34 12.16 -49.09
CA ASP A 564 -25.04 11.01 -49.69
C ASP A 564 -24.29 9.69 -49.38
N GLU A 565 -24.99 8.75 -48.80
CA GLU A 565 -25.14 7.34 -49.14
C GLU A 565 -25.53 6.49 -47.97
N LEU A 566 -26.74 5.99 -48.04
CA LEU A 566 -27.33 4.89 -47.29
C LEU A 566 -26.79 3.57 -47.84
N VAL A 567 -26.40 2.63 -46.97
CA VAL A 567 -26.44 1.15 -47.11
C VAL A 567 -25.72 0.61 -45.89
N ASP A 568 -26.11 -0.39 -45.16
CA ASP A 568 -26.97 -1.53 -45.23
C ASP A 568 -26.79 -2.31 -43.93
N GLU A 569 -27.76 -3.08 -43.62
CA GLU A 569 -27.83 -4.00 -42.49
C GLU A 569 -26.77 -5.10 -42.60
N GLY A 570 -26.15 -5.44 -41.50
CA GLY A 570 -25.22 -6.55 -41.47
C GLY A 570 -24.98 -7.08 -40.04
N GLU A 571 -25.77 -8.06 -39.71
CA GLU A 571 -25.49 -9.29 -39.00
C GLU A 571 -25.21 -9.25 -37.50
N GLU A 572 -26.16 -9.82 -36.82
CA GLU A 572 -26.12 -10.34 -35.44
C GLU A 572 -25.26 -11.61 -35.35
N ASN A 573 -24.74 -11.78 -34.18
CA ASN A 573 -24.06 -12.95 -33.57
C ASN A 573 -22.53 -12.89 -33.59
N GLU A 574 -22.03 -12.12 -32.64
CA GLU A 574 -20.69 -12.37 -32.11
C GLU A 574 -20.80 -12.83 -30.65
N ASP A 575 -20.04 -13.86 -30.32
CA ASP A 575 -20.06 -14.57 -29.06
C ASP A 575 -19.90 -13.61 -27.86
N LYS A 576 -20.96 -13.51 -27.04
CA LYS A 576 -21.03 -12.67 -25.82
C LYS A 576 -19.96 -13.05 -24.75
N ASN A 577 -19.25 -14.16 -24.93
CA ASN A 577 -18.29 -14.67 -23.94
C ASN A 577 -16.92 -13.95 -23.96
N ASP A 578 -16.58 -13.23 -25.02
CA ASP A 578 -15.29 -12.52 -25.15
C ASP A 578 -15.35 -11.02 -24.77
N TRP A 579 -16.42 -10.59 -24.14
CA TRP A 579 -16.60 -9.19 -23.76
C TRP A 579 -15.98 -8.90 -22.39
N HIS A 580 -15.10 -7.90 -22.35
CA HIS A 580 -14.46 -7.42 -21.12
C HIS A 580 -15.03 -6.06 -20.72
N PHE A 581 -15.50 -5.94 -19.47
CA PHE A 581 -15.93 -4.67 -18.88
C PHE A 581 -14.72 -3.77 -18.63
N ILE A 582 -14.72 -2.54 -19.15
CA ILE A 582 -13.59 -1.62 -19.00
C ILE A 582 -13.88 -0.50 -18.03
N LYS A 583 -15.06 0.11 -18.07
CA LYS A 583 -15.38 1.22 -17.16
C LYS A 583 -16.87 1.53 -17.17
N ARG A 584 -17.41 1.85 -15.99
CA ARG A 584 -18.72 2.49 -15.89
C ARG A 584 -18.60 3.89 -16.47
N VAL A 585 -19.38 4.23 -17.49
CA VAL A 585 -19.43 5.57 -18.01
C VAL A 585 -20.09 6.45 -16.97
N SER A 586 -19.32 7.39 -16.38
CA SER A 586 -19.88 8.39 -15.48
C SER A 586 -20.54 9.48 -16.35
N PHE A 587 -21.85 9.55 -16.31
CA PHE A 587 -22.59 10.64 -16.95
C PHE A 587 -22.50 11.88 -16.05
N SER A 588 -22.26 13.07 -16.63
CA SER A 588 -22.33 14.30 -15.85
C SER A 588 -23.76 14.50 -15.31
N LYS A 589 -23.90 15.09 -14.15
CA LYS A 589 -25.16 15.22 -13.39
C LYS A 589 -26.28 15.98 -14.10
N SER A 590 -25.96 16.74 -15.15
CA SER A 590 -26.95 17.41 -15.98
C SER A 590 -27.81 16.46 -16.84
N SER A 591 -27.48 15.18 -16.93
CA SER A 591 -28.22 14.17 -17.68
C SER A 591 -29.01 13.22 -16.78
N LYS A 592 -29.84 13.76 -15.86
CA LYS A 592 -30.67 12.98 -14.93
C LYS A 592 -31.48 11.86 -15.60
N ARG A 593 -31.82 12.01 -16.90
CA ARG A 593 -32.53 10.99 -17.68
C ARG A 593 -31.67 9.77 -18.02
N PHE A 594 -30.40 9.96 -18.33
CA PHE A 594 -29.48 8.85 -18.66
C PHE A 594 -29.05 8.01 -17.46
N LEU A 595 -29.16 8.52 -16.23
CA LEU A 595 -28.89 7.76 -15.00
C LEU A 595 -29.93 6.65 -14.72
N SER A 596 -31.09 6.67 -15.40
CA SER A 596 -32.12 5.62 -15.29
C SER A 596 -31.78 4.38 -16.12
N TYR A 597 -30.83 4.45 -17.06
CA TYR A 597 -30.42 3.34 -17.91
C TYR A 597 -29.04 2.83 -17.49
N ASN A 598 -28.88 1.51 -17.39
CA ASN A 598 -27.59 0.86 -17.12
C ASN A 598 -26.74 0.88 -18.42
N CYS A 599 -26.17 2.05 -18.71
CA CYS A 599 -25.25 2.18 -19.84
C CYS A 599 -23.81 1.93 -19.41
N ARG A 600 -23.09 1.13 -20.19
CA ARG A 600 -21.65 0.89 -19.99
C ARG A 600 -20.95 0.74 -21.33
N VAL A 601 -19.66 1.06 -21.38
CA VAL A 601 -18.83 0.76 -22.54
C VAL A 601 -18.09 -0.54 -22.28
N VAL A 602 -18.15 -1.44 -23.23
CA VAL A 602 -17.49 -2.74 -23.18
C VAL A 602 -16.51 -2.88 -24.32
N LEU A 603 -15.42 -3.61 -24.08
CA LEU A 603 -14.45 -4.00 -25.10
C LEU A 603 -14.71 -5.43 -25.52
N SER A 604 -14.53 -5.68 -26.81
CA SER A 604 -14.38 -7.01 -27.36
C SER A 604 -13.11 -7.07 -28.23
N PRO A 605 -12.67 -8.24 -28.64
CA PRO A 605 -11.60 -8.39 -29.63
C PRO A 605 -11.85 -7.61 -30.94
N TYR A 606 -13.10 -7.26 -31.20
CA TYR A 606 -13.57 -6.62 -32.44
C TYR A 606 -13.81 -5.10 -32.31
N GLY A 607 -13.43 -4.46 -31.18
CA GLY A 607 -13.61 -3.02 -30.97
C GLY A 607 -14.36 -2.66 -29.68
N TYR A 608 -14.84 -1.43 -29.54
CA TYR A 608 -15.61 -0.99 -28.39
C TYR A 608 -17.08 -0.78 -28.71
N TYR A 609 -17.90 -1.08 -27.71
CA TYR A 609 -19.35 -1.09 -27.79
C TYR A 609 -19.97 -0.35 -26.63
N LEU A 610 -21.11 0.31 -26.87
CA LEU A 610 -21.97 0.86 -25.82
C LEU A 610 -23.05 -0.18 -25.51
N GLU A 611 -23.09 -0.65 -24.26
CA GLU A 611 -24.19 -1.47 -23.76
C GLU A 611 -25.23 -0.60 -23.08
N VAL A 612 -26.48 -0.78 -23.48
CA VAL A 612 -27.64 -0.10 -22.86
C VAL A 612 -28.68 -1.17 -22.57
N THR A 613 -28.96 -1.43 -21.30
CA THR A 613 -29.98 -2.43 -20.86
C THR A 613 -29.83 -3.84 -21.44
N GLY A 614 -28.60 -4.25 -21.82
CA GLY A 614 -28.30 -5.56 -22.38
C GLY A 614 -28.10 -5.60 -23.89
N ASP A 615 -28.43 -4.52 -24.61
CA ASP A 615 -28.17 -4.39 -26.03
C ASP A 615 -26.85 -3.64 -26.30
N TYR A 616 -26.21 -3.89 -27.46
CA TYR A 616 -24.87 -3.40 -27.78
C TYR A 616 -24.88 -2.58 -29.07
N ILE A 617 -24.24 -1.40 -29.02
CA ILE A 617 -23.98 -0.56 -30.18
C ILE A 617 -22.46 -0.50 -30.40
N LYS A 618 -21.97 -0.90 -31.56
CA LYS A 618 -20.54 -0.79 -31.92
C LYS A 618 -20.17 0.69 -32.07
N LEU A 619 -19.26 1.16 -31.19
CA LEU A 619 -18.78 2.54 -31.21
C LEU A 619 -17.63 2.75 -32.20
N GLY A 620 -16.79 1.73 -32.38
CA GLY A 620 -15.67 1.79 -33.31
C GLY A 620 -14.71 0.61 -33.16
N ASP A 621 -13.80 0.50 -34.14
CA ASP A 621 -12.69 -0.43 -34.12
C ASP A 621 -11.50 0.19 -33.40
N TYR A 622 -10.54 -0.62 -32.95
CA TYR A 622 -9.29 -0.09 -32.42
C TYR A 622 -8.49 0.65 -33.50
N PRO A 623 -7.84 1.77 -33.16
CA PRO A 623 -6.89 2.40 -34.05
C PRO A 623 -5.79 1.40 -34.49
N PRO A 624 -5.28 1.46 -35.72
CA PRO A 624 -4.21 0.59 -36.20
C PRO A 624 -2.99 0.65 -35.27
N GLY A 625 -2.55 -0.49 -34.74
CA GLY A 625 -1.39 -0.60 -33.84
C GLY A 625 -1.71 -0.73 -32.34
N PHE A 626 -2.98 -0.70 -31.95
CA PHE A 626 -3.40 -0.88 -30.55
C PHE A 626 -3.73 -2.35 -30.25
N SER A 627 -2.89 -2.99 -29.43
CA SER A 627 -3.16 -4.35 -28.92
C SER A 627 -3.64 -4.37 -27.46
N ASN A 628 -3.53 -3.24 -26.72
CA ASN A 628 -3.99 -3.12 -25.33
C ASN A 628 -4.52 -1.71 -25.07
N TYR A 629 -5.71 -1.64 -24.52
CA TYR A 629 -6.42 -0.41 -24.23
C TYR A 629 -5.94 0.26 -22.94
N ASN A 630 -5.34 1.45 -23.03
CA ASN A 630 -5.01 2.33 -21.92
C ASN A 630 -5.53 3.74 -22.20
N GLY A 631 -6.80 4.02 -21.88
CA GLY A 631 -7.35 5.36 -22.02
C GLY A 631 -8.65 5.57 -21.27
N ASN A 632 -8.96 6.81 -20.93
CA ASN A 632 -10.19 7.19 -20.25
C ASN A 632 -11.29 7.53 -21.26
N LEU A 633 -12.50 7.09 -20.96
CA LEU A 633 -13.69 7.39 -21.73
C LEU A 633 -14.53 8.42 -20.96
N TRP A 634 -14.89 9.51 -21.64
CA TRP A 634 -15.65 10.61 -21.05
C TRP A 634 -16.96 10.81 -21.79
N VAL A 635 -18.00 11.12 -21.05
CA VAL A 635 -19.26 11.63 -21.61
C VAL A 635 -19.39 13.09 -21.19
N LYS A 636 -19.34 14.00 -22.16
CA LYS A 636 -19.48 15.43 -21.94
C LYS A 636 -20.92 15.91 -22.22
N LYS A 637 -21.29 17.06 -21.62
CA LYS A 637 -22.59 17.71 -21.83
C LYS A 637 -22.90 17.89 -23.33
N PRO A 638 -24.18 17.93 -23.74
CA PRO A 638 -24.55 18.28 -25.09
C PRO A 638 -24.05 19.70 -25.39
N VAL A 639 -23.36 19.84 -26.50
CA VAL A 639 -22.82 21.13 -26.98
C VAL A 639 -23.77 21.75 -27.99
N ASP A 640 -24.69 20.94 -28.53
CA ASP A 640 -25.67 21.33 -29.53
C ASP A 640 -26.82 20.33 -29.57
N ASP A 641 -27.70 20.45 -30.55
CA ASP A 641 -28.79 19.50 -30.81
C ASP A 641 -28.35 18.07 -31.14
N LYS A 642 -27.02 17.79 -31.30
CA LYS A 642 -26.49 16.45 -31.59
C LYS A 642 -26.50 15.48 -30.39
N GLY A 643 -26.53 15.98 -29.18
CA GLY A 643 -26.63 15.17 -27.95
C GLY A 643 -25.35 15.10 -27.12
N LEU A 644 -25.28 14.16 -26.18
CA LEU A 644 -24.13 13.96 -25.30
C LEU A 644 -22.91 13.48 -26.12
N ARG A 645 -21.80 14.17 -25.99
CA ARG A 645 -20.56 13.82 -26.68
C ARG A 645 -19.82 12.71 -25.95
N LEU A 646 -19.53 11.60 -26.62
CA LEU A 646 -18.70 10.53 -26.13
C LEU A 646 -17.27 10.74 -26.61
N VAL A 647 -16.31 10.90 -25.70
CA VAL A 647 -14.93 11.25 -26.02
C VAL A 647 -13.99 10.20 -25.43
N HIS A 648 -13.02 9.78 -26.21
CA HIS A 648 -11.97 8.88 -25.80
C HIS A 648 -10.64 9.64 -25.70
N ASP A 649 -9.98 9.57 -24.55
CA ASP A 649 -8.67 10.16 -24.30
C ASP A 649 -7.59 9.08 -24.51
N ILE A 650 -6.75 9.26 -25.54
CA ILE A 650 -5.60 8.41 -25.82
C ILE A 650 -4.37 9.33 -25.84
N GLU A 651 -3.42 9.10 -24.94
CA GLU A 651 -2.16 9.84 -24.90
C GLU A 651 -2.34 11.36 -24.92
N TYR A 652 -3.25 11.88 -24.06
CA TYR A 652 -3.59 13.32 -23.98
C TYR A 652 -4.25 13.91 -25.26
N LYS A 653 -4.62 13.08 -26.23
CA LYS A 653 -5.42 13.50 -27.39
C LYS A 653 -6.84 13.01 -27.27
N MET A 654 -7.78 13.94 -27.17
CA MET A 654 -9.21 13.63 -27.09
C MET A 654 -9.76 13.29 -28.49
N HIS A 655 -10.23 12.05 -28.64
CA HIS A 655 -10.88 11.61 -29.88
C HIS A 655 -12.39 11.50 -29.64
N ILE A 656 -13.18 12.23 -30.40
CA ILE A 656 -14.65 12.15 -30.35
C ILE A 656 -15.07 10.84 -30.98
N LEU A 657 -15.71 9.96 -30.19
CA LEU A 657 -16.26 8.68 -30.67
C LEU A 657 -17.65 8.84 -31.26
N GLY A 658 -18.38 9.87 -30.88
CA GLY A 658 -19.71 10.15 -31.36
C GLY A 658 -20.58 10.87 -30.34
N TYR A 659 -21.87 10.99 -30.66
CA TYR A 659 -22.88 11.71 -29.88
C TYR A 659 -24.02 10.79 -29.52
N ILE A 660 -24.54 10.88 -28.28
CA ILE A 660 -25.67 10.09 -27.78
C ILE A 660 -26.84 11.02 -27.55
N LYS A 661 -27.98 10.71 -28.19
CA LYS A 661 -29.22 11.48 -28.04
C LYS A 661 -30.39 10.54 -27.77
N GLU A 662 -31.25 10.92 -26.82
CA GLU A 662 -32.52 10.26 -26.61
C GLU A 662 -33.59 10.88 -27.52
N ILE A 663 -34.24 10.07 -28.34
CA ILE A 663 -35.32 10.50 -29.25
C ILE A 663 -36.52 9.61 -29.02
N GLY A 664 -37.52 10.09 -28.25
CA GLY A 664 -38.68 9.30 -27.86
C GLY A 664 -38.29 8.11 -26.98
N SER A 665 -38.62 6.89 -27.42
CA SER A 665 -38.23 5.63 -26.76
C SER A 665 -36.92 5.00 -27.30
N LYS A 666 -36.06 5.80 -27.94
CA LYS A 666 -34.80 5.33 -28.53
C LYS A 666 -33.62 6.12 -28.01
N ILE A 667 -32.51 5.43 -27.75
CA ILE A 667 -31.20 6.06 -27.67
C ILE A 667 -30.54 5.95 -29.07
N VAL A 668 -30.14 7.09 -29.61
CA VAL A 668 -29.45 7.17 -30.91
C VAL A 668 -28.00 7.56 -30.64
N PHE A 669 -27.08 6.74 -31.09
CA PHE A 669 -25.66 7.06 -31.14
C PHE A 669 -25.31 7.50 -32.56
N THR A 670 -24.75 8.69 -32.73
CA THR A 670 -24.31 9.22 -34.00
C THR A 670 -22.79 9.28 -34.00
N LYS A 671 -22.12 8.60 -34.95
CA LYS A 671 -20.66 8.68 -35.14
C LYS A 671 -20.27 10.07 -35.68
N PRO A 672 -18.99 10.47 -35.57
CA PRO A 672 -18.50 11.72 -36.16
C PRO A 672 -18.71 11.79 -37.71
N ASP A 673 -18.75 10.63 -38.36
CA ASP A 673 -19.01 10.48 -39.79
C ASP A 673 -20.51 10.54 -40.15
N GLY A 674 -21.39 10.85 -39.21
CA GLY A 674 -22.83 10.95 -39.42
C GLY A 674 -23.60 9.62 -39.33
N LYS A 675 -22.95 8.47 -39.28
CA LYS A 675 -23.62 7.17 -39.14
C LYS A 675 -24.35 7.07 -37.82
N LYS A 676 -25.63 6.65 -37.87
CA LYS A 676 -26.53 6.56 -36.69
C LYS A 676 -26.84 5.11 -36.34
N TYR A 677 -26.76 4.81 -35.08
CA TYR A 677 -27.15 3.53 -34.50
C TYR A 677 -28.21 3.80 -33.43
N SER A 678 -29.20 2.94 -33.26
CA SER A 678 -30.24 3.17 -32.27
C SER A 678 -30.65 1.91 -31.54
N ILE A 679 -30.91 2.05 -30.25
CA ILE A 679 -31.55 1.03 -29.41
C ILE A 679 -32.92 1.58 -29.01
N THR A 680 -33.96 0.75 -29.14
CA THR A 680 -35.33 1.06 -28.74
C THR A 680 -35.59 0.47 -27.36
N PHE A 681 -36.23 1.21 -26.46
CA PHE A 681 -36.69 0.70 -25.16
C PHE A 681 -38.18 0.43 -25.25
N GLU A 682 -38.62 -0.61 -24.62
CA GLU A 682 -40.03 -0.85 -24.31
C GLU A 682 -40.43 -0.16 -23.02
#